data_314a83af05369038dd0c112d92e93ad3
#
_entry.id   314a83af05369038dd0c112d92e93ad3
#
_cell.length_a   1.000
_cell.length_b   1.000
_cell.length_c   1.000
_cell.angle_alpha   90.00
_cell.angle_beta   90.00
_cell.angle_gamma   90.00
#
_symmetry.space_group_name_H-M   'P 1'
#
loop_
_entity.id
_entity.type
_entity.pdbx_description
1 polymer ?
#
loop_
_entity_poly.entity_id
_entity_poly.type
_entity_poly.pdbx_seq_one_letter_code
_entity_poly.pdbx_strand_id
1 'polypeptide(L)'
;MPIASRLSLALGAVLVVLPSAAAFAQVADNAASGARTYVPADFTRFAPRNALEMLENVPGFVIRAEVVERGLGQATGNVLLNGQRLSGKSNDMLSQLQRVATANVVRIDIVDGATLDIPGLSGQVANVVTKAGGITGTWRWRPDVRKYFTEPNLRRFDVSVSGSGAALDWTLGLSNNASHSGAGGATEIREADGTLRERRTDEWTGELEQPQLNVQLSRKAASGAISNANLLYRVFDYGYREAGMRFDHPDLADRERGVRSTETGHTAELGGDHEFALGIGRLKLIGLAREVDSKMADTVIVDYEDATPTAGERFARHGVETERIGRAEYRWKAGVADWQVSGEYAFNELDAVSTLFVMDGAGAFLPDPDFGGRDVVSEDRFELMGTWGRPLREDLALQVSAGGEFSRIDAGGQSREFVRPKGLVSLAWTASETLDVGIKLERRVGQLNFYDFLASVDINDDQANAGNFDLVPPQTSELQVEATKALGDWGNTSLRVYGQRIDDIVDTVPIGLDGESPGNIDSASVVGFQWKASIELARLGWQGAKLDTNVQMERSRVDDPLTGESRPISNNLAELFEISLRHDIPDTAWAWGGDIVYSFYEKDYRLTEVGRFWEGPYWGSLFVERKDWHGMTVRLTASNLLDARSKWNRTVYEGRRTGPVDFVQETDRLIGPIFQLSLSGKF
;
A
#
# COMPACT_ATOMS: atom_id res chain seq x y z
N MET A 1 18.99 -20.56 -31.76
CA MET A 1 19.80 -19.46 -32.36
C MET A 1 19.43 -18.19 -31.63
N PRO A 2 20.37 -17.50 -30.98
CA PRO A 2 20.06 -16.34 -30.18
C PRO A 2 20.05 -15.08 -31.01
N ILE A 3 19.03 -14.25 -30.85
CA ILE A 3 19.07 -12.86 -31.35
C ILE A 3 19.16 -11.95 -30.12
N ALA A 4 20.38 -11.47 -29.92
CA ALA A 4 20.67 -10.43 -28.97
C ALA A 4 20.25 -9.07 -29.55
N SER A 5 19.28 -8.40 -28.99
CA SER A 5 19.01 -7.00 -29.27
C SER A 5 19.74 -6.13 -28.26
N ARG A 6 20.72 -5.42 -28.76
CA ARG A 6 21.51 -4.42 -28.03
C ARG A 6 20.64 -3.19 -27.77
N LEU A 7 20.39 -2.87 -26.50
CA LEU A 7 19.89 -1.55 -26.08
C LEU A 7 21.07 -0.57 -26.05
N SER A 8 21.12 0.32 -27.05
CA SER A 8 22.03 1.48 -27.01
C SER A 8 21.26 2.66 -26.40
N LEU A 9 21.52 2.98 -25.15
CA LEU A 9 21.12 4.24 -24.54
C LEU A 9 22.06 5.35 -25.01
N ALA A 10 21.60 6.20 -25.90
CA ALA A 10 22.29 7.45 -26.22
C ALA A 10 21.65 8.57 -25.35
N LEU A 11 22.29 8.90 -24.24
CA LEU A 11 22.02 10.12 -23.47
C LEU A 11 22.84 11.27 -24.10
N GLY A 12 22.21 12.07 -24.94
CA GLY A 12 22.79 13.31 -25.44
C GLY A 12 22.66 14.43 -24.40
N ALA A 13 23.75 14.74 -23.69
CA ALA A 13 23.81 15.91 -22.86
C ALA A 13 24.08 17.16 -23.73
N VAL A 14 23.10 18.06 -23.83
CA VAL A 14 23.31 19.41 -24.37
C VAL A 14 23.58 20.36 -23.21
N LEU A 15 24.83 20.73 -23.06
CA LEU A 15 25.26 21.81 -22.16
C LEU A 15 25.08 23.14 -22.91
N VAL A 16 24.12 23.97 -22.48
CA VAL A 16 24.05 25.38 -22.89
C VAL A 16 24.45 26.23 -21.71
N VAL A 17 25.61 26.90 -21.84
CA VAL A 17 26.11 27.92 -20.91
C VAL A 17 25.61 29.30 -21.38
N LEU A 18 24.87 30.01 -20.53
CA LEU A 18 24.63 31.45 -20.68
C LEU A 18 24.71 32.15 -19.30
N PRO A 19 25.10 33.44 -19.28
CA PRO A 19 25.67 34.08 -18.08
C PRO A 19 24.63 34.68 -17.12
N SER A 20 25.11 34.82 -15.87
CA SER A 20 24.44 35.30 -14.67
C SER A 20 23.90 36.72 -14.74
N ALA A 21 22.66 36.90 -14.27
CA ALA A 21 22.24 38.12 -13.60
C ALA A 21 21.58 37.75 -12.28
N ALA A 22 22.16 38.23 -11.19
CA ALA A 22 21.65 37.97 -9.83
C ALA A 22 20.45 38.85 -9.56
N ALA A 23 19.31 38.22 -9.27
CA ALA A 23 18.20 38.88 -8.58
C ALA A 23 17.79 37.96 -7.42
N PHE A 24 18.01 38.46 -6.20
CA PHE A 24 17.50 37.81 -4.98
C PHE A 24 15.97 37.97 -4.97
N ALA A 25 15.25 36.89 -5.26
CA ALA A 25 13.83 36.80 -4.95
C ALA A 25 13.69 36.12 -3.59
N GLN A 26 13.24 36.90 -2.59
CA GLN A 26 12.74 36.38 -1.32
C GLN A 26 11.59 35.39 -1.62
N VAL A 27 11.69 34.19 -1.09
CA VAL A 27 10.56 33.29 -1.00
C VAL A 27 9.54 33.94 -0.07
N ALA A 28 8.43 34.40 -0.63
CA ALA A 28 7.31 34.90 0.16
C ALA A 28 6.81 33.78 1.08
N ASP A 29 6.85 34.06 2.37
CA ASP A 29 6.26 33.25 3.43
C ASP A 29 4.74 33.43 3.35
N ASN A 30 4.08 32.74 2.44
CA ASN A 30 2.62 32.64 2.40
C ASN A 30 2.18 31.64 3.47
N ALA A 31 2.14 32.08 4.72
CA ALA A 31 1.33 31.44 5.73
C ALA A 31 -0.14 31.60 5.30
N ALA A 32 -0.72 30.52 4.73
CA ALA A 32 -2.16 30.47 4.48
C ALA A 32 -2.88 30.67 5.83
N SER A 33 -3.85 31.58 5.86
CA SER A 33 -4.69 31.81 7.04
C SER A 33 -5.38 30.48 7.39
N GLY A 34 -5.07 29.93 8.59
CA GLY A 34 -5.56 28.62 9.05
C GLY A 34 -4.50 27.52 9.14
N ALA A 35 -3.26 27.76 8.71
CA ALA A 35 -2.19 26.77 8.83
C ALA A 35 -1.78 26.56 10.30
N ARG A 36 -1.77 25.30 10.74
CA ARG A 36 -1.15 24.89 12.01
C ARG A 36 0.28 24.47 11.73
N THR A 37 1.24 25.20 12.33
CA THR A 37 2.67 24.96 12.13
C THR A 37 3.28 24.32 13.37
N TYR A 38 4.03 23.24 13.15
CA TYR A 38 4.77 22.53 14.19
C TYR A 38 6.27 22.62 13.89
N VAL A 39 7.07 22.87 14.92
CA VAL A 39 8.54 22.92 14.83
C VAL A 39 9.19 21.72 15.54
N PRO A 40 10.45 21.37 15.25
CA PRO A 40 11.10 20.22 15.90
C PRO A 40 11.06 20.25 17.42
N ALA A 41 11.00 21.42 18.05
CA ALA A 41 10.89 21.58 19.51
C ALA A 41 9.60 20.99 20.09
N ASP A 42 8.49 21.00 19.35
CA ASP A 42 7.20 20.47 19.78
C ASP A 42 7.22 18.94 19.93
N PHE A 43 8.17 18.28 19.28
CA PHE A 43 8.31 16.82 19.24
C PHE A 43 9.42 16.29 20.17
N THR A 44 10.09 17.15 20.92
CA THR A 44 11.26 16.76 21.73
C THR A 44 10.94 15.61 22.70
N ARG A 45 9.74 15.56 23.26
CA ARG A 45 9.30 14.49 24.16
C ARG A 45 9.29 13.10 23.49
N PHE A 46 9.06 13.02 22.19
CA PHE A 46 9.02 11.77 21.41
C PHE A 46 10.40 11.33 20.91
N ALA A 47 11.40 12.22 20.99
CA ALA A 47 12.76 12.01 20.49
C ALA A 47 12.80 11.49 19.02
N PRO A 48 12.09 12.11 18.06
CA PRO A 48 11.98 11.61 16.70
C PRO A 48 13.35 11.64 16.01
N ARG A 49 13.59 10.68 15.14
CA ARG A 49 14.83 10.55 14.36
C ARG A 49 14.69 11.18 12.99
N ASN A 50 13.50 11.11 12.41
CA ASN A 50 13.21 11.50 11.05
C ASN A 50 11.86 12.24 10.94
N ALA A 51 11.59 12.77 9.77
CA ALA A 51 10.37 13.53 9.50
C ALA A 51 9.10 12.69 9.61
N LEU A 52 9.13 11.38 9.29
CA LEU A 52 7.97 10.52 9.45
C LEU A 52 7.57 10.40 10.91
N GLU A 53 8.53 10.13 11.80
CA GLU A 53 8.26 10.03 13.24
C GLU A 53 7.78 11.35 13.85
N MET A 54 8.20 12.50 13.29
CA MET A 54 7.60 13.79 13.67
C MET A 54 6.15 13.87 13.21
N LEU A 55 5.88 13.49 11.96
CA LEU A 55 4.56 13.59 11.35
C LEU A 55 3.55 12.66 12.02
N GLU A 56 3.94 11.45 12.40
CA GLU A 56 3.12 10.48 13.16
C GLU A 56 2.71 11.04 14.55
N ASN A 57 3.47 12.01 15.07
CA ASN A 57 3.18 12.64 16.34
C ASN A 57 2.55 14.04 16.20
N VAL A 58 2.18 14.46 14.99
CA VAL A 58 1.39 15.69 14.79
C VAL A 58 -0.02 15.44 15.30
N PRO A 59 -0.49 16.20 16.29
CA PRO A 59 -1.80 15.96 16.86
C PRO A 59 -2.91 16.04 15.82
N GLY A 60 -3.71 14.95 15.65
CA GLY A 60 -4.86 14.76 14.77
C GLY A 60 -4.58 14.84 13.27
N PHE A 61 -3.36 14.86 12.90
CA PHE A 61 -3.01 14.58 11.53
C PHE A 61 -2.93 13.07 11.32
N VAL A 62 -3.51 12.60 10.25
CA VAL A 62 -3.43 11.21 9.85
C VAL A 62 -2.81 11.13 8.48
N ILE A 63 -1.71 10.41 8.42
CA ILE A 63 -1.05 10.12 7.16
C ILE A 63 -1.96 9.22 6.34
N ARG A 64 -2.32 9.67 5.15
CA ARG A 64 -2.93 8.83 4.11
C ARG A 64 -1.81 8.40 3.17
N ALA A 65 -1.53 7.10 3.14
CA ALA A 65 -0.59 6.55 2.17
C ALA A 65 -1.12 6.78 0.75
N GLU A 66 -0.21 6.96 -0.18
CA GLU A 66 -0.57 6.95 -1.59
C GLU A 66 -1.11 5.56 -1.93
N VAL A 67 -2.31 5.50 -2.48
CA VAL A 67 -2.80 4.26 -3.11
C VAL A 67 -2.04 4.15 -4.42
N VAL A 68 -1.48 2.96 -4.69
CA VAL A 68 -0.85 2.68 -5.99
C VAL A 68 -1.95 2.73 -7.03
N GLU A 69 -2.14 3.90 -7.61
CA GLU A 69 -3.14 4.14 -8.63
C GLU A 69 -2.55 4.00 -10.03
N ARG A 70 -3.46 3.96 -11.00
CA ARG A 70 -3.19 3.93 -12.41
C ARG A 70 -2.41 5.19 -12.82
N GLY A 71 -1.19 5.03 -13.31
CA GLY A 71 -0.31 6.13 -13.70
C GLY A 71 0.30 6.90 -12.52
N LEU A 72 0.67 8.17 -12.75
CA LEU A 72 1.10 9.11 -11.71
C LEU A 72 -0.07 9.94 -11.16
N GLY A 73 -1.27 9.67 -11.58
CA GLY A 73 -2.59 10.08 -11.14
C GLY A 73 -2.74 11.43 -10.43
N GLN A 74 -3.91 11.66 -9.84
CA GLN A 74 -4.09 12.74 -8.86
C GLN A 74 -3.47 12.31 -7.52
N ALA A 75 -3.04 13.27 -6.69
CA ALA A 75 -2.46 12.98 -5.39
C ALA A 75 -3.47 12.25 -4.49
N THR A 76 -3.17 11.02 -4.14
CA THR A 76 -3.94 10.24 -3.16
C THR A 76 -3.37 10.39 -1.75
N GLY A 77 -2.06 10.60 -1.62
CA GLY A 77 -1.38 10.90 -0.37
C GLY A 77 -1.59 12.35 0.09
N ASN A 78 -1.51 12.58 1.39
CA ASN A 78 -1.73 13.90 2.00
C ASN A 78 -0.45 14.50 2.62
N VAL A 79 0.72 14.14 2.10
CA VAL A 79 2.00 14.66 2.57
C VAL A 79 2.82 15.22 1.41
N LEU A 80 3.42 16.39 1.65
CA LEU A 80 4.32 17.08 0.73
C LEU A 80 5.69 17.23 1.37
N LEU A 81 6.73 17.27 0.56
CA LEU A 81 8.08 17.63 0.96
C LEU A 81 8.48 18.92 0.22
N ASN A 82 8.75 20.00 0.99
CA ASN A 82 9.06 21.33 0.44
C ASN A 82 8.02 21.86 -0.56
N GLY A 83 6.74 21.57 -0.30
CA GLY A 83 5.63 21.98 -1.16
C GLY A 83 5.50 21.18 -2.45
N GLN A 84 6.20 20.06 -2.59
CA GLN A 84 6.18 19.24 -3.78
C GLN A 84 5.69 17.82 -3.52
N ARG A 85 5.01 17.26 -4.49
CA ARG A 85 4.79 15.80 -4.63
C ARG A 85 6.02 15.18 -5.26
N LEU A 86 6.31 13.98 -4.86
CA LEU A 86 7.44 13.23 -5.39
C LEU A 86 7.02 12.34 -6.54
N SER A 87 7.93 12.17 -7.51
CA SER A 87 7.66 11.47 -8.76
C SER A 87 8.23 10.05 -8.68
N GLY A 88 7.55 9.16 -7.95
CA GLY A 88 7.92 7.75 -7.82
C GLY A 88 6.72 6.93 -7.37
N LYS A 89 6.64 5.68 -7.78
CA LYS A 89 5.60 4.73 -7.34
C LYS A 89 6.08 3.80 -6.23
N SER A 90 7.27 3.24 -6.39
CA SER A 90 7.86 2.33 -5.40
C SER A 90 8.65 3.06 -4.31
N ASN A 91 9.00 4.32 -4.54
CA ASN A 91 9.66 5.21 -3.58
C ASN A 91 8.64 6.19 -2.99
N ASP A 92 7.69 5.66 -2.24
CA ASP A 92 6.57 6.40 -1.67
C ASP A 92 7.02 7.51 -0.69
N MET A 93 6.11 8.46 -0.41
CA MET A 93 6.36 9.60 0.46
C MET A 93 6.78 9.19 1.87
N LEU A 94 6.19 8.14 2.43
CA LEU A 94 6.50 7.68 3.79
C LEU A 94 7.94 7.17 3.89
N SER A 95 8.35 6.36 2.91
CA SER A 95 9.73 5.88 2.78
C SER A 95 10.73 7.03 2.64
N GLN A 96 10.35 8.12 1.98
CA GLN A 96 11.20 9.30 1.85
C GLN A 96 11.29 10.09 3.15
N LEU A 97 10.17 10.30 3.86
CA LEU A 97 10.17 10.96 5.17
C LEU A 97 10.98 10.20 6.23
N GLN A 98 11.05 8.88 6.15
CA GLN A 98 11.92 8.07 7.02
C GLN A 98 13.40 8.40 6.83
N ARG A 99 13.79 8.85 5.63
CA ARG A 99 15.17 9.19 5.30
C ARG A 99 15.54 10.65 5.59
N VAL A 100 14.56 11.52 5.85
CA VAL A 100 14.79 12.92 6.24
C VAL A 100 15.06 13.01 7.74
N ALA A 101 16.31 13.24 8.13
CA ALA A 101 16.67 13.38 9.54
C ALA A 101 15.93 14.58 10.20
N THR A 102 15.51 14.43 11.45
CA THR A 102 14.82 15.50 12.23
C THR A 102 15.61 16.81 12.21
N ALA A 103 16.95 16.76 12.25
CA ALA A 103 17.81 17.94 12.21
C ALA A 103 17.67 18.77 10.94
N ASN A 104 17.20 18.15 9.84
CA ASN A 104 16.97 18.82 8.57
C ASN A 104 15.54 19.36 8.44
N VAL A 105 14.62 18.99 9.33
CA VAL A 105 13.26 19.54 9.35
C VAL A 105 13.27 20.94 9.95
N VAL A 106 12.67 21.91 9.27
CA VAL A 106 12.47 23.28 9.76
C VAL A 106 11.14 23.38 10.47
N ARG A 107 10.08 22.88 9.81
CA ARG A 107 8.70 22.89 10.31
C ARG A 107 7.83 21.89 9.54
N ILE A 108 6.69 21.59 10.10
CA ILE A 108 5.60 20.87 9.46
C ILE A 108 4.38 21.77 9.46
N ASP A 109 3.88 22.12 8.28
CA ASP A 109 2.69 22.94 8.10
C ASP A 109 1.49 22.02 7.79
N ILE A 110 0.44 22.08 8.59
CA ILE A 110 -0.82 21.38 8.33
C ILE A 110 -1.81 22.37 7.75
N VAL A 111 -2.21 22.14 6.50
CA VAL A 111 -3.10 23.00 5.72
C VAL A 111 -4.22 22.18 5.08
N ASP A 112 -5.30 22.81 4.63
CA ASP A 112 -6.26 22.12 3.78
C ASP A 112 -5.73 22.03 2.33
N GLY A 113 -5.81 20.81 1.76
CA GLY A 113 -5.31 20.52 0.41
C GLY A 113 -5.96 21.36 -0.70
N ALA A 114 -7.23 21.70 -0.54
CA ALA A 114 -7.92 22.56 -1.51
C ALA A 114 -7.42 24.01 -1.53
N THR A 115 -6.62 24.43 -0.52
CA THR A 115 -5.95 25.73 -0.49
C THR A 115 -4.59 25.73 -1.17
N LEU A 116 -4.11 24.57 -1.58
CA LEU A 116 -2.82 24.39 -2.24
C LEU A 116 -2.96 24.42 -3.76
N ASP A 117 -1.93 24.92 -4.44
CA ASP A 117 -1.84 24.92 -5.92
C ASP A 117 -1.56 23.51 -6.49
N ILE A 118 -2.01 22.46 -5.81
CA ILE A 118 -1.74 21.06 -6.19
C ILE A 118 -3.08 20.32 -6.36
N PRO A 119 -3.43 19.96 -7.61
CA PRO A 119 -4.68 19.26 -7.89
C PRO A 119 -4.81 17.91 -7.20
N GLY A 120 -6.03 17.59 -6.77
CA GLY A 120 -6.36 16.32 -6.16
C GLY A 120 -6.12 16.26 -4.64
N LEU A 121 -5.40 17.21 -4.06
CA LEU A 121 -5.27 17.29 -2.61
C LEU A 121 -6.54 17.88 -2.00
N SER A 122 -7.07 17.20 -0.99
CA SER A 122 -8.25 17.64 -0.23
C SER A 122 -8.14 17.17 1.23
N GLY A 123 -8.82 17.90 2.11
CA GLY A 123 -8.70 17.67 3.55
C GLY A 123 -7.31 18.04 4.08
N GLN A 124 -6.94 17.53 5.25
CA GLN A 124 -5.66 17.89 5.85
C GLN A 124 -4.46 17.36 5.06
N VAL A 125 -3.55 18.26 4.75
CA VAL A 125 -2.27 18.00 4.07
C VAL A 125 -1.13 18.48 4.95
N ALA A 126 -0.10 17.67 5.15
CA ALA A 126 1.13 18.09 5.80
C ALA A 126 2.19 18.46 4.78
N ASN A 127 2.79 19.65 4.92
CA ASN A 127 3.96 20.04 4.17
C ASN A 127 5.18 20.03 5.10
N VAL A 128 6.08 19.07 4.91
CA VAL A 128 7.34 19.00 5.63
C VAL A 128 8.35 19.91 4.96
N VAL A 129 8.74 20.95 5.62
CA VAL A 129 9.73 21.92 5.14
C VAL A 129 11.09 21.58 5.71
N THR A 130 12.07 21.39 4.82
CA THR A 130 13.44 21.02 5.19
C THR A 130 14.41 22.15 4.86
N LYS A 131 15.54 22.16 5.54
CA LYS A 131 16.66 23.07 5.26
C LYS A 131 17.84 22.31 4.69
N ALA A 132 18.64 22.99 3.89
CA ALA A 132 19.98 22.53 3.55
C ALA A 132 20.80 22.40 4.85
N GLY A 133 21.41 21.25 5.06
CA GLY A 133 22.26 20.95 6.23
C GLY A 133 23.56 20.29 5.79
N GLY A 134 24.47 20.10 6.72
CA GLY A 134 25.63 19.26 6.50
C GLY A 134 25.24 17.78 6.24
N ILE A 135 26.20 16.89 6.31
CA ILE A 135 25.93 15.45 6.23
C ILE A 135 25.22 15.01 7.52
N THR A 136 24.07 14.38 7.37
CA THR A 136 23.27 13.81 8.47
C THR A 136 22.85 12.39 8.11
N GLY A 137 22.64 11.56 9.10
CA GLY A 137 22.15 10.20 8.86
C GLY A 137 21.27 9.67 9.97
N THR A 138 20.51 8.65 9.63
CA THR A 138 19.69 7.88 10.57
C THR A 138 19.94 6.41 10.33
N TRP A 139 19.82 5.62 11.39
CA TRP A 139 19.87 4.18 11.30
C TRP A 139 18.91 3.54 12.28
N ARG A 140 18.44 2.33 11.95
CA ARG A 140 17.58 1.52 12.80
C ARG A 140 17.82 0.05 12.51
N TRP A 141 17.93 -0.75 13.56
CA TRP A 141 17.99 -2.20 13.52
C TRP A 141 16.87 -2.78 14.37
N ARG A 142 16.12 -3.73 13.81
CA ARG A 142 14.88 -4.27 14.42
C ARG A 142 14.85 -5.79 14.41
N PRO A 143 15.70 -6.47 15.17
CA PRO A 143 15.57 -7.91 15.33
C PRO A 143 14.27 -8.26 16.04
N ASP A 144 13.66 -9.35 15.62
CA ASP A 144 12.49 -9.92 16.29
C ASP A 144 12.64 -11.43 16.49
N VAL A 145 12.00 -11.91 17.55
CA VAL A 145 11.97 -13.31 17.96
C VAL A 145 10.52 -13.70 18.22
N ARG A 146 10.08 -14.75 17.57
CA ARG A 146 8.80 -15.40 17.85
C ARG A 146 9.03 -16.60 18.75
N LYS A 147 8.09 -16.84 19.65
CA LYS A 147 8.22 -17.98 20.57
C LYS A 147 8.10 -19.32 19.85
N TYR A 148 7.37 -19.35 18.72
CA TYR A 148 7.03 -20.57 17.99
C TYR A 148 7.24 -20.41 16.50
N PHE A 149 7.45 -21.50 15.80
CA PHE A 149 7.36 -21.70 14.35
C PHE A 149 8.39 -20.99 13.48
N THR A 150 9.22 -20.09 14.00
CA THR A 150 10.20 -19.37 13.17
C THR A 150 11.54 -19.19 13.86
N GLU A 151 12.60 -19.11 13.06
CA GLU A 151 13.91 -18.65 13.50
C GLU A 151 13.89 -17.14 13.80
N PRO A 152 14.81 -16.64 14.67
CA PRO A 152 14.94 -15.21 14.93
C PRO A 152 15.26 -14.42 13.66
N ASN A 153 14.56 -13.33 13.44
CA ASN A 153 14.87 -12.39 12.38
C ASN A 153 15.85 -11.33 12.87
N LEU A 154 17.09 -11.39 12.41
CA LEU A 154 18.17 -10.45 12.79
C LEU A 154 18.52 -9.48 11.65
N ARG A 155 17.91 -9.62 10.47
CA ARG A 155 18.32 -8.96 9.23
C ARG A 155 17.52 -7.73 8.88
N ARG A 156 16.54 -7.33 9.71
CA ARG A 156 15.70 -6.17 9.47
C ARG A 156 16.39 -4.88 9.91
N PHE A 157 16.73 -4.00 8.96
CA PHE A 157 17.42 -2.73 9.24
C PHE A 157 17.09 -1.66 8.20
N ASP A 158 17.33 -0.42 8.55
CA ASP A 158 17.35 0.73 7.65
C ASP A 158 18.46 1.71 8.03
N VAL A 159 19.17 2.24 7.04
CA VAL A 159 20.20 3.26 7.19
C VAL A 159 20.01 4.30 6.08
N SER A 160 20.08 5.56 6.42
CA SER A 160 20.09 6.63 5.43
C SER A 160 21.11 7.70 5.75
N VAL A 161 21.69 8.28 4.69
CA VAL A 161 22.61 9.41 4.76
C VAL A 161 22.12 10.45 3.78
N SER A 162 22.00 11.69 4.25
CA SER A 162 21.64 12.83 3.42
C SER A 162 22.70 13.91 3.52
N GLY A 163 22.94 14.60 2.42
CA GLY A 163 23.84 15.74 2.37
C GLY A 163 23.29 16.84 1.48
N SER A 164 23.71 18.06 1.76
CA SER A 164 23.31 19.26 1.04
C SER A 164 24.53 20.05 0.63
N GLY A 165 24.63 20.36 -0.66
CA GLY A 165 25.61 21.26 -1.22
C GLY A 165 24.99 22.57 -1.72
N ALA A 166 25.81 23.46 -2.28
CA ALA A 166 25.34 24.76 -2.77
C ALA A 166 24.27 24.68 -3.87
N ALA A 167 24.18 23.57 -4.59
CA ALA A 167 23.24 23.39 -5.70
C ALA A 167 22.59 22.00 -5.77
N LEU A 168 23.01 21.06 -4.93
CA LEU A 168 22.55 19.66 -4.99
C LEU A 168 22.31 19.13 -3.59
N ASP A 169 21.09 18.68 -3.32
CA ASP A 169 20.73 17.87 -2.18
C ASP A 169 20.66 16.41 -2.61
N TRP A 170 21.16 15.51 -1.75
CA TRP A 170 21.15 14.08 -2.04
C TRP A 170 20.81 13.25 -0.80
N THR A 171 20.18 12.12 -1.02
CA THR A 171 19.91 11.12 0.01
C THR A 171 20.22 9.74 -0.55
N LEU A 172 20.96 8.96 0.23
CA LEU A 172 21.25 7.55 -0.01
C LEU A 172 20.63 6.74 1.11
N GLY A 173 19.83 5.72 0.76
CA GLY A 173 19.21 4.80 1.70
C GLY A 173 19.54 3.36 1.37
N LEU A 174 19.85 2.57 2.40
CA LEU A 174 20.00 1.13 2.34
C LEU A 174 19.09 0.52 3.41
N SER A 175 18.24 -0.42 3.03
CA SER A 175 17.36 -1.10 3.97
C SER A 175 17.19 -2.57 3.60
N ASN A 176 16.83 -3.38 4.59
CA ASN A 176 16.29 -4.71 4.38
C ASN A 176 15.02 -4.85 5.20
N ASN A 177 13.88 -4.99 4.52
CA ASN A 177 12.60 -5.20 5.18
C ASN A 177 12.32 -6.70 5.36
N ALA A 178 13.27 -7.38 6.03
CA ALA A 178 13.14 -8.79 6.35
C ALA A 178 11.95 -9.05 7.28
N SER A 179 11.23 -10.14 7.05
CA SER A 179 10.17 -10.61 7.95
C SER A 179 10.17 -12.14 8.04
N HIS A 180 9.96 -12.66 9.24
CA HIS A 180 9.72 -14.08 9.50
C HIS A 180 8.33 -14.22 10.10
N SER A 181 7.55 -15.18 9.61
CA SER A 181 6.18 -15.44 10.06
C SER A 181 5.95 -16.95 10.16
N GLY A 182 5.01 -17.36 10.99
CA GLY A 182 4.64 -18.75 11.14
C GLY A 182 3.48 -18.93 12.09
N ALA A 183 2.76 -20.04 11.91
CA ALA A 183 1.70 -20.47 12.78
C ALA A 183 1.52 -21.99 12.66
N GLY A 184 0.95 -22.60 13.68
CA GLY A 184 0.64 -24.04 13.65
C GLY A 184 -0.58 -24.37 14.50
N GLY A 185 -1.32 -25.40 14.11
CA GLY A 185 -2.53 -25.80 14.81
C GLY A 185 -3.37 -26.80 14.06
N ALA A 186 -4.62 -26.91 14.48
CA ALA A 186 -5.56 -27.89 13.96
C ALA A 186 -6.52 -27.28 12.93
N THR A 187 -6.93 -28.13 11.98
CA THR A 187 -8.04 -27.90 11.08
C THR A 187 -9.01 -29.06 11.18
N GLU A 188 -10.29 -28.79 11.32
CA GLU A 188 -11.37 -29.78 11.26
C GLU A 188 -12.16 -29.62 9.97
N ILE A 189 -12.35 -30.68 9.25
CA ILE A 189 -13.23 -30.80 8.10
C ILE A 189 -14.47 -31.57 8.53
N ARG A 190 -15.65 -31.00 8.35
CA ARG A 190 -16.93 -31.57 8.76
C ARG A 190 -17.87 -31.70 7.58
N GLU A 191 -18.66 -32.77 7.56
CA GLU A 191 -19.80 -32.94 6.66
C GLU A 191 -20.85 -31.85 6.89
N ALA A 192 -21.80 -31.71 5.96
CA ALA A 192 -22.91 -30.77 6.08
C ALA A 192 -23.76 -31.00 7.35
N ASP A 193 -23.84 -32.22 7.87
CA ASP A 193 -24.56 -32.55 9.09
C ASP A 193 -23.74 -32.32 10.37
N GLY A 194 -22.49 -31.85 10.25
CA GLY A 194 -21.59 -31.57 11.35
C GLY A 194 -20.74 -32.78 11.80
N THR A 195 -20.87 -33.96 11.20
CA THR A 195 -19.98 -35.10 11.49
C THR A 195 -18.55 -34.80 11.03
N LEU A 196 -17.56 -35.25 11.79
CA LEU A 196 -16.16 -35.09 11.44
C LEU A 196 -15.82 -35.97 10.24
N ARG A 197 -15.27 -35.35 9.15
CA ARG A 197 -14.78 -36.05 7.97
C ARG A 197 -13.25 -36.26 8.06
N GLU A 198 -12.51 -35.22 8.47
CA GLU A 198 -11.04 -35.27 8.49
C GLU A 198 -10.50 -34.29 9.55
N ARG A 199 -9.42 -34.66 10.21
CA ARG A 199 -8.60 -33.80 11.04
C ARG A 199 -7.27 -33.53 10.38
N ARG A 200 -6.78 -32.29 10.49
CA ARG A 200 -5.47 -31.87 10.02
C ARG A 200 -4.71 -31.20 11.15
N THR A 201 -3.40 -31.39 11.14
CA THR A 201 -2.48 -30.59 11.97
C THR A 201 -1.43 -30.02 11.05
N ASP A 202 -1.35 -28.71 10.96
CA ASP A 202 -0.42 -28.05 10.05
C ASP A 202 0.46 -27.08 10.83
N GLU A 203 1.73 -26.99 10.39
CA GLU A 203 2.69 -25.99 10.83
C GLU A 203 3.31 -25.35 9.61
N TRP A 204 3.34 -24.01 9.57
CA TRP A 204 3.97 -23.27 8.48
C TRP A 204 4.93 -22.21 8.94
N THR A 205 5.90 -21.91 8.09
CA THR A 205 6.86 -20.82 8.22
C THR A 205 6.94 -20.03 6.93
N GLY A 206 7.08 -18.71 7.04
CA GLY A 206 7.31 -17.81 5.91
C GLY A 206 8.49 -16.89 6.19
N GLU A 207 9.38 -16.75 5.23
CA GLU A 207 10.54 -15.87 5.29
C GLU A 207 10.54 -14.92 4.09
N LEU A 208 10.80 -13.65 4.33
CA LEU A 208 10.92 -12.63 3.29
C LEU A 208 12.17 -11.80 3.53
N GLU A 209 13.00 -11.66 2.52
CA GLU A 209 14.13 -10.75 2.46
C GLU A 209 13.91 -9.74 1.34
N GLN A 210 14.12 -8.44 1.65
CA GLN A 210 13.92 -7.36 0.67
C GLN A 210 15.02 -6.29 0.79
N PRO A 211 16.30 -6.64 0.50
CA PRO A 211 17.33 -5.63 0.45
C PRO A 211 17.07 -4.61 -0.65
N GLN A 212 17.15 -3.33 -0.30
CA GLN A 212 16.76 -2.22 -1.15
C GLN A 212 17.77 -1.07 -1.05
N LEU A 213 18.17 -0.55 -2.21
CA LEU A 213 18.95 0.67 -2.38
C LEU A 213 18.03 1.79 -2.89
N ASN A 214 18.14 2.96 -2.28
CA ASN A 214 17.46 4.17 -2.74
C ASN A 214 18.46 5.29 -2.93
N VAL A 215 18.34 6.02 -4.04
CA VAL A 215 19.12 7.25 -4.29
C VAL A 215 18.12 8.34 -4.66
N GLN A 216 18.23 9.49 -4.02
CA GLN A 216 17.44 10.67 -4.33
C GLN A 216 18.35 11.87 -4.52
N LEU A 217 18.11 12.60 -5.59
CA LEU A 217 18.83 13.83 -5.93
C LEU A 217 17.82 14.96 -6.13
N SER A 218 18.10 16.12 -5.59
CA SER A 218 17.29 17.32 -5.81
C SER A 218 18.19 18.52 -6.08
N ARG A 219 17.92 19.24 -7.13
CA ARG A 219 18.67 20.44 -7.52
C ARG A 219 17.76 21.62 -7.70
N LYS A 220 18.09 22.72 -7.04
CA LYS A 220 17.45 24.02 -7.25
C LYS A 220 18.44 24.95 -7.97
N ALA A 221 18.11 25.32 -9.20
CA ALA A 221 18.95 26.22 -9.99
C ALA A 221 18.72 27.70 -9.56
N ALA A 222 19.68 28.55 -9.84
CA ALA A 222 19.56 30.00 -9.60
C ALA A 222 18.40 30.63 -10.38
N SER A 223 18.00 30.05 -11.50
CA SER A 223 16.81 30.45 -12.29
C SER A 223 15.47 30.12 -11.61
N GLY A 224 15.49 29.43 -10.45
CA GLY A 224 14.30 28.91 -9.79
C GLY A 224 13.76 27.61 -10.40
N ALA A 225 14.46 27.00 -11.37
CA ALA A 225 14.15 25.67 -11.86
C ALA A 225 14.51 24.62 -10.81
N ILE A 226 13.67 23.58 -10.69
CA ILE A 226 13.84 22.47 -9.75
C ILE A 226 13.94 21.20 -10.57
N SER A 227 14.91 20.33 -10.24
CA SER A 227 15.06 19.02 -10.86
C SER A 227 15.20 17.99 -9.77
N ASN A 228 14.42 16.93 -9.84
CA ASN A 228 14.49 15.78 -8.94
C ASN A 228 14.77 14.52 -9.75
N ALA A 229 15.55 13.61 -9.17
CA ALA A 229 15.76 12.27 -9.70
C ALA A 229 15.77 11.27 -8.55
N ASN A 230 15.18 10.11 -8.75
CA ASN A 230 15.13 9.03 -7.79
C ASN A 230 15.41 7.70 -8.48
N LEU A 231 16.16 6.84 -7.80
CA LEU A 231 16.43 5.46 -8.17
C LEU A 231 16.04 4.58 -7.00
N LEU A 232 15.34 3.49 -7.29
CA LEU A 232 15.11 2.39 -6.37
C LEU A 232 15.56 1.10 -7.05
N TYR A 233 16.34 0.29 -6.34
CA TYR A 233 16.62 -1.08 -6.71
C TYR A 233 16.41 -1.97 -5.50
N ARG A 234 15.50 -2.96 -5.62
CA ARG A 234 15.15 -3.91 -4.58
C ARG A 234 15.22 -5.31 -5.14
N VAL A 235 15.87 -6.19 -4.40
CA VAL A 235 15.80 -7.63 -4.61
C VAL A 235 14.83 -8.19 -3.59
N PHE A 236 14.06 -9.22 -3.93
CA PHE A 236 13.22 -9.92 -2.98
C PHE A 236 13.41 -11.43 -3.12
N ASP A 237 13.35 -12.09 -1.96
CA ASP A 237 13.42 -13.54 -1.82
C ASP A 237 12.38 -13.94 -0.76
N TYR A 238 11.35 -14.63 -1.21
CA TYR A 238 10.28 -15.14 -0.35
C TYR A 238 10.29 -16.65 -0.38
N GLY A 239 10.22 -17.25 0.81
CA GLY A 239 10.06 -18.68 1.01
C GLY A 239 8.92 -18.96 1.98
N TYR A 240 8.06 -19.91 1.63
CA TYR A 240 7.01 -20.45 2.50
C TYR A 240 7.13 -21.96 2.51
N ARG A 241 6.90 -22.55 3.69
CA ARG A 241 6.85 -24.00 3.89
C ARG A 241 5.71 -24.32 4.85
N GLU A 242 4.89 -25.30 4.49
CA GLU A 242 3.89 -25.90 5.37
C GLU A 242 4.08 -27.40 5.36
N ALA A 243 3.99 -28.02 6.52
CA ALA A 243 3.95 -29.47 6.67
C ALA A 243 2.82 -29.85 7.64
N GLY A 244 2.08 -30.90 7.32
CA GLY A 244 0.96 -31.33 8.14
C GLY A 244 0.49 -32.70 7.87
N MET A 245 -0.13 -33.29 8.89
CA MET A 245 -0.77 -34.64 8.84
C MET A 245 -2.27 -34.49 8.67
N ARG A 246 -2.87 -35.42 7.93
CA ARG A 246 -4.30 -35.54 7.69
C ARG A 246 -4.77 -36.90 8.11
N PHE A 247 -5.81 -36.94 8.95
CA PHE A 247 -6.28 -38.17 9.64
C PHE A 247 -7.78 -38.35 9.49
N ASP A 248 -8.24 -39.57 9.69
CA ASP A 248 -9.64 -39.96 9.84
C ASP A 248 -10.51 -39.78 8.58
N HIS A 249 -9.93 -39.54 7.39
CA HIS A 249 -10.74 -39.43 6.17
C HIS A 249 -11.38 -40.76 5.83
N PRO A 250 -12.69 -40.85 5.51
CA PRO A 250 -13.38 -42.14 5.32
C PRO A 250 -12.85 -42.93 4.14
N ASP A 251 -12.36 -42.27 3.09
CA ASP A 251 -11.97 -42.91 1.83
C ASP A 251 -10.47 -42.80 1.51
N LEU A 252 -9.69 -42.11 2.32
CA LEU A 252 -8.26 -41.86 2.08
C LEU A 252 -7.46 -42.32 3.30
N ALA A 253 -6.31 -42.95 3.07
CA ALA A 253 -5.34 -43.22 4.11
C ALA A 253 -4.85 -41.97 4.79
N ASP A 254 -4.38 -42.10 6.03
CA ASP A 254 -3.65 -41.05 6.71
C ASP A 254 -2.46 -40.65 5.85
N ARG A 255 -2.14 -39.33 5.81
CA ARG A 255 -1.16 -38.82 4.88
C ARG A 255 -0.48 -37.54 5.38
N GLU A 256 0.79 -37.40 5.04
CA GLU A 256 1.53 -36.19 5.17
C GLU A 256 1.33 -35.30 3.93
N ARG A 257 1.11 -34.00 4.14
CA ARG A 257 1.10 -32.99 3.07
C ARG A 257 2.15 -31.93 3.33
N GLY A 258 3.02 -31.76 2.36
CA GLY A 258 4.01 -30.71 2.34
C GLY A 258 3.70 -29.67 1.27
N VAL A 259 3.84 -28.38 1.63
CA VAL A 259 3.75 -27.25 0.69
C VAL A 259 5.05 -26.48 0.73
N ARG A 260 5.52 -26.07 -0.43
CA ARG A 260 6.65 -25.16 -0.57
C ARG A 260 6.35 -24.12 -1.64
N SER A 261 6.34 -22.85 -1.22
CA SER A 261 6.26 -21.71 -2.14
C SER A 261 7.56 -20.93 -2.11
N THR A 262 8.01 -20.48 -3.27
CA THR A 262 9.19 -19.62 -3.42
C THR A 262 8.87 -18.52 -4.42
N GLU A 263 9.29 -17.30 -4.12
CA GLU A 263 9.25 -16.21 -5.07
C GLU A 263 10.54 -15.39 -4.97
N THR A 264 11.26 -15.24 -6.08
CA THR A 264 12.50 -14.47 -6.15
C THR A 264 12.45 -13.50 -7.30
N GLY A 265 13.07 -12.35 -7.13
CA GLY A 265 13.10 -11.37 -8.20
C GLY A 265 13.69 -10.04 -7.80
N HIS A 266 13.43 -9.04 -8.63
CA HIS A 266 13.86 -7.68 -8.36
C HIS A 266 12.86 -6.64 -8.86
N THR A 267 12.95 -5.45 -8.27
CA THR A 267 12.27 -4.23 -8.75
C THR A 267 13.31 -3.18 -9.03
N ALA A 268 13.30 -2.61 -10.23
CA ALA A 268 14.09 -1.44 -10.60
C ALA A 268 13.15 -0.29 -10.97
N GLU A 269 13.36 0.90 -10.39
CA GLU A 269 12.58 2.09 -10.70
C GLU A 269 13.51 3.29 -10.83
N LEU A 270 13.34 4.03 -11.94
CA LEU A 270 13.96 5.33 -12.17
C LEU A 270 12.87 6.36 -12.43
N GLY A 271 12.80 7.37 -11.58
CA GLY A 271 11.88 8.49 -11.70
C GLY A 271 12.62 9.81 -11.71
N GLY A 272 11.98 10.82 -12.27
CA GLY A 272 12.52 12.18 -12.20
C GLY A 272 11.54 13.22 -12.69
N ASP A 273 11.79 14.45 -12.28
CA ASP A 273 11.02 15.59 -12.74
C ASP A 273 11.90 16.84 -12.92
N HIS A 274 11.44 17.72 -13.79
CA HIS A 274 12.04 19.03 -14.02
C HIS A 274 10.97 20.09 -14.14
N GLU A 275 10.98 21.06 -13.22
CA GLU A 275 10.05 22.18 -13.18
C GLU A 275 10.77 23.50 -13.44
N PHE A 276 10.25 24.29 -14.38
CA PHE A 276 10.82 25.58 -14.74
C PHE A 276 9.74 26.61 -15.12
N ALA A 277 10.09 27.89 -15.07
CA ALA A 277 9.21 28.97 -15.51
C ALA A 277 9.03 28.92 -17.04
N LEU A 278 7.77 29.01 -17.50
CA LEU A 278 7.41 29.09 -18.92
C LEU A 278 6.26 30.08 -19.10
N GLY A 279 6.53 31.18 -19.81
CA GLY A 279 5.55 32.26 -19.99
C GLY A 279 5.05 32.81 -18.67
N ILE A 280 3.73 32.83 -18.46
CA ILE A 280 3.08 33.33 -17.23
C ILE A 280 3.03 32.28 -16.09
N GLY A 281 3.47 31.06 -16.36
CA GLY A 281 3.33 29.94 -15.44
C GLY A 281 4.61 29.15 -15.27
N ARG A 282 4.43 27.91 -14.81
CA ARG A 282 5.50 26.92 -14.63
C ARG A 282 5.11 25.63 -15.31
N LEU A 283 6.07 25.04 -16.03
CA LEU A 283 5.94 23.72 -16.63
C LEU A 283 6.75 22.74 -15.81
N LYS A 284 6.10 21.62 -15.41
CA LYS A 284 6.74 20.46 -14.80
C LYS A 284 6.65 19.28 -15.76
N LEU A 285 7.77 18.68 -16.10
CA LEU A 285 7.87 17.44 -16.87
C LEU A 285 8.28 16.32 -15.93
N ILE A 286 7.60 15.19 -16.01
CA ILE A 286 7.81 14.03 -15.14
C ILE A 286 8.02 12.81 -16.01
N GLY A 287 9.00 11.97 -15.66
CA GLY A 287 9.24 10.68 -16.29
C GLY A 287 9.43 9.59 -15.25
N LEU A 288 8.93 8.39 -15.54
CA LEU A 288 9.11 7.20 -14.71
C LEU A 288 9.29 5.98 -15.60
N ALA A 289 10.23 5.11 -15.23
CA ALA A 289 10.41 3.77 -15.77
C ALA A 289 10.55 2.78 -14.62
N ARG A 290 9.74 1.73 -14.62
CA ARG A 290 9.73 0.67 -13.60
C ARG A 290 9.73 -0.69 -14.26
N GLU A 291 10.48 -1.63 -13.69
CA GLU A 291 10.49 -3.04 -14.05
C GLU A 291 10.42 -3.90 -12.79
N VAL A 292 9.62 -4.96 -12.85
CA VAL A 292 9.58 -6.03 -11.84
C VAL A 292 9.77 -7.35 -12.56
N ASP A 293 10.83 -8.08 -12.23
CA ASP A 293 11.04 -9.47 -12.64
C ASP A 293 10.75 -10.36 -11.45
N SER A 294 9.81 -11.31 -11.58
CA SER A 294 9.39 -12.23 -10.53
C SER A 294 9.33 -13.66 -11.06
N LYS A 295 9.93 -14.57 -10.29
CA LYS A 295 9.88 -16.02 -10.53
C LYS A 295 9.31 -16.68 -9.30
N MET A 296 8.12 -17.25 -9.43
CA MET A 296 7.46 -18.01 -8.37
C MET A 296 7.34 -19.48 -8.72
N ALA A 297 7.33 -20.31 -7.69
CA ALA A 297 6.99 -21.73 -7.79
C ALA A 297 6.34 -22.20 -6.49
N ASP A 298 5.16 -22.79 -6.63
CA ASP A 298 4.43 -23.47 -5.58
C ASP A 298 4.49 -24.96 -5.83
N THR A 299 4.73 -25.76 -4.80
CA THR A 299 4.83 -27.21 -4.89
C THR A 299 4.06 -27.82 -3.73
N VAL A 300 3.17 -28.75 -4.03
CA VAL A 300 2.45 -29.58 -3.06
C VAL A 300 2.83 -31.03 -3.29
N ILE A 301 3.13 -31.73 -2.20
CA ILE A 301 3.42 -33.17 -2.20
C ILE A 301 2.55 -33.81 -1.12
N VAL A 302 1.94 -34.96 -1.45
CA VAL A 302 1.12 -35.75 -0.54
C VAL A 302 1.67 -37.17 -0.50
N ASP A 303 2.14 -37.59 0.68
CA ASP A 303 2.65 -38.93 0.96
C ASP A 303 1.63 -39.70 1.81
N TYR A 304 1.15 -40.84 1.32
CA TYR A 304 0.16 -41.69 1.98
C TYR A 304 0.85 -42.73 2.86
N GLU A 305 0.26 -43.05 4.01
CA GLU A 305 0.79 -44.06 4.93
C GLU A 305 0.56 -45.52 4.44
N ASP A 306 -0.26 -45.71 3.41
CA ASP A 306 -0.51 -47.01 2.79
C ASP A 306 0.30 -47.19 1.48
N ALA A 307 -0.15 -48.11 0.60
CA ALA A 307 0.51 -48.37 -0.67
C ALA A 307 0.10 -47.38 -1.81
N THR A 308 -0.68 -46.32 -1.50
CA THR A 308 -1.06 -45.29 -2.48
C THR A 308 0.20 -44.54 -2.91
N PRO A 309 0.44 -44.36 -4.22
CA PRO A 309 1.59 -43.62 -4.69
C PRO A 309 1.59 -42.16 -4.19
N THR A 310 2.76 -41.62 -3.87
CA THR A 310 2.94 -40.21 -3.62
C THR A 310 2.37 -39.40 -4.77
N ALA A 311 1.58 -38.36 -4.46
CA ALA A 311 1.02 -37.44 -5.41
C ALA A 311 1.67 -36.06 -5.24
N GLY A 312 1.75 -35.28 -6.32
CA GLY A 312 2.28 -33.93 -6.21
C GLY A 312 1.96 -33.08 -7.43
N GLU A 313 1.85 -31.79 -7.17
CA GLU A 313 1.66 -30.76 -8.18
C GLU A 313 2.65 -29.62 -7.97
N ARG A 314 3.01 -28.96 -9.05
CA ARG A 314 3.86 -27.78 -9.01
C ARG A 314 3.39 -26.75 -10.03
N PHE A 315 3.02 -25.58 -9.56
CA PHE A 315 2.77 -24.43 -10.41
C PHE A 315 3.99 -23.52 -10.43
N ALA A 316 4.45 -23.10 -11.59
CA ALA A 316 5.57 -22.18 -11.75
C ALA A 316 5.20 -21.05 -12.71
N ARG A 317 5.59 -19.80 -12.35
CA ARG A 317 5.39 -18.62 -13.19
C ARG A 317 6.63 -17.73 -13.15
N HIS A 318 7.02 -17.25 -14.32
CA HIS A 318 7.97 -16.16 -14.49
C HIS A 318 7.27 -15.00 -15.18
N GLY A 319 7.17 -13.87 -14.49
CA GLY A 319 6.53 -12.65 -14.99
C GLY A 319 7.51 -11.48 -14.99
N VAL A 320 7.47 -10.69 -16.07
CA VAL A 320 8.17 -9.42 -16.17
C VAL A 320 7.13 -8.33 -16.40
N GLU A 321 7.00 -7.43 -15.42
CA GLU A 321 6.15 -6.25 -15.52
C GLU A 321 6.99 -5.03 -15.87
N THR A 322 6.57 -4.25 -16.87
CA THR A 322 7.20 -2.98 -17.21
C THR A 322 6.18 -1.85 -17.18
N GLU A 323 6.59 -0.69 -16.69
CA GLU A 323 5.80 0.53 -16.70
C GLU A 323 6.66 1.71 -17.13
N ARG A 324 6.16 2.52 -18.07
CA ARG A 324 6.81 3.75 -18.54
C ARG A 324 5.79 4.86 -18.59
N ILE A 325 6.06 5.97 -17.88
CA ILE A 325 5.15 7.11 -17.78
C ILE A 325 5.87 8.39 -18.16
N GLY A 326 5.22 9.20 -18.98
CA GLY A 326 5.59 10.57 -19.26
C GLY A 326 4.43 11.51 -18.95
N ARG A 327 4.65 12.55 -18.14
CA ARG A 327 3.61 13.51 -17.76
C ARG A 327 4.13 14.95 -17.88
N ALA A 328 3.27 15.85 -18.34
CA ALA A 328 3.51 17.28 -18.40
C ALA A 328 2.40 18.00 -17.60
N GLU A 329 2.78 18.96 -16.76
CA GLU A 329 1.86 19.79 -15.97
C GLU A 329 2.21 21.25 -16.16
N TYR A 330 1.27 22.04 -16.65
CA TYR A 330 1.44 23.49 -16.78
C TYR A 330 0.50 24.21 -15.81
N ARG A 331 1.09 24.99 -14.89
CA ARG A 331 0.38 25.72 -13.84
C ARG A 331 0.56 27.23 -14.02
N TRP A 332 -0.53 28.01 -13.85
CA TRP A 332 -0.48 29.47 -13.87
C TRP A 332 -1.56 30.07 -12.96
N LYS A 333 -1.35 31.31 -12.57
CA LYS A 333 -2.36 32.10 -11.85
C LYS A 333 -3.01 33.10 -12.78
N ALA A 334 -4.35 33.24 -12.68
CA ALA A 334 -5.12 34.27 -13.36
C ALA A 334 -6.04 34.98 -12.36
N GLY A 335 -5.66 36.19 -11.95
CA GLY A 335 -6.28 36.87 -10.84
C GLY A 335 -6.07 36.11 -9.51
N VAL A 336 -7.15 35.78 -8.85
CA VAL A 336 -7.15 34.97 -7.60
C VAL A 336 -7.30 33.48 -7.83
N ALA A 337 -7.40 33.05 -9.09
CA ALA A 337 -7.60 31.65 -9.44
C ALA A 337 -6.30 30.99 -9.88
N ASP A 338 -6.12 29.75 -9.44
CA ASP A 338 -5.08 28.83 -9.86
C ASP A 338 -5.60 27.92 -10.95
N TRP A 339 -4.82 27.74 -12.00
CA TRP A 339 -5.12 26.90 -13.14
C TRP A 339 -4.02 25.88 -13.37
N GLN A 340 -4.40 24.68 -13.73
CA GLN A 340 -3.47 23.66 -14.23
C GLN A 340 -4.09 22.89 -15.39
N VAL A 341 -3.26 22.55 -16.37
CA VAL A 341 -3.54 21.53 -17.36
C VAL A 341 -2.44 20.50 -17.29
N SER A 342 -2.82 19.22 -17.28
CA SER A 342 -1.87 18.11 -17.30
C SER A 342 -2.25 17.08 -18.35
N GLY A 343 -1.23 16.53 -19.04
CA GLY A 343 -1.34 15.40 -19.93
C GLY A 343 -0.36 14.30 -19.50
N GLU A 344 -0.81 13.06 -19.52
CA GLU A 344 -0.02 11.88 -19.17
C GLU A 344 -0.17 10.81 -20.22
N TYR A 345 0.95 10.18 -20.57
CA TYR A 345 0.98 8.95 -21.34
C TYR A 345 1.66 7.87 -20.49
N ALA A 346 1.08 6.68 -20.45
CA ALA A 346 1.63 5.52 -19.78
C ALA A 346 1.54 4.29 -20.68
N PHE A 347 2.60 3.50 -20.67
CA PHE A 347 2.67 2.18 -21.24
C PHE A 347 2.96 1.17 -20.16
N ASN A 348 2.12 0.14 -20.03
CA ASN A 348 2.24 -0.95 -19.08
C ASN A 348 2.26 -2.28 -19.84
N GLU A 349 3.08 -3.23 -19.42
CA GLU A 349 3.15 -4.56 -20.00
C GLU A 349 3.47 -5.60 -18.93
N LEU A 350 2.79 -6.75 -19.00
CA LEU A 350 3.13 -8.00 -18.34
C LEU A 350 3.45 -9.04 -19.40
N ASP A 351 4.65 -9.60 -19.36
CA ASP A 351 5.06 -10.77 -20.13
C ASP A 351 5.26 -11.93 -19.14
N ALA A 352 4.40 -12.93 -19.18
CA ALA A 352 4.42 -14.02 -18.23
C ALA A 352 4.43 -15.39 -18.91
N VAL A 353 5.17 -16.32 -18.32
CA VAL A 353 5.17 -17.74 -18.68
C VAL A 353 4.75 -18.53 -17.46
N SER A 354 3.64 -19.27 -17.58
CA SER A 354 3.10 -20.15 -16.54
C SER A 354 3.17 -21.61 -16.96
N THR A 355 3.41 -22.52 -16.01
CA THR A 355 3.42 -23.98 -16.27
C THR A 355 2.93 -24.72 -15.02
N LEU A 356 2.00 -25.63 -15.21
CA LEU A 356 1.61 -26.60 -14.20
C LEU A 356 2.36 -27.91 -14.47
N PHE A 357 2.84 -28.55 -13.41
CA PHE A 357 3.47 -29.87 -13.45
C PHE A 357 2.68 -30.80 -12.54
N VAL A 358 2.48 -32.02 -13.00
CA VAL A 358 1.86 -33.10 -12.24
C VAL A 358 2.90 -34.22 -12.04
N MET A 359 2.94 -34.81 -10.85
CA MET A 359 3.86 -35.88 -10.52
C MET A 359 3.35 -37.21 -11.14
N ASP A 360 4.24 -37.90 -11.85
CA ASP A 360 3.97 -39.23 -12.39
C ASP A 360 4.16 -40.32 -11.35
N GLY A 361 3.78 -41.56 -11.67
CA GLY A 361 3.95 -42.71 -10.77
C GLY A 361 5.41 -43.09 -10.45
N ALA A 362 6.40 -42.46 -11.07
CA ALA A 362 7.82 -42.62 -10.77
C ALA A 362 8.36 -41.46 -9.89
N GLY A 363 7.54 -40.48 -9.52
CA GLY A 363 7.90 -39.34 -8.69
C GLY A 363 8.52 -38.18 -9.48
N ALA A 364 8.39 -38.15 -10.81
CA ALA A 364 8.88 -37.07 -11.64
C ALA A 364 7.78 -36.04 -11.96
N PHE A 365 8.08 -34.77 -11.83
CA PHE A 365 7.17 -33.68 -12.24
C PHE A 365 7.21 -33.50 -13.76
N LEU A 366 6.10 -33.81 -14.43
CA LEU A 366 5.93 -33.63 -15.86
C LEU A 366 5.00 -32.44 -16.12
N PRO A 367 5.32 -31.58 -17.12
CA PRO A 367 4.45 -30.45 -17.45
C PRO A 367 3.09 -30.95 -17.97
N ASP A 368 2.01 -30.35 -17.48
CA ASP A 368 0.67 -30.55 -17.99
C ASP A 368 0.56 -29.85 -19.37
N PRO A 369 0.29 -30.58 -20.46
CA PRO A 369 0.23 -30.01 -21.79
C PRO A 369 -1.00 -29.09 -22.01
N ASP A 370 -2.03 -29.25 -21.20
CA ASP A 370 -3.30 -28.54 -21.30
C ASP A 370 -3.31 -27.23 -20.47
N PHE A 371 -2.26 -27.00 -19.66
CA PHE A 371 -2.18 -25.83 -18.82
C PHE A 371 -0.88 -25.04 -19.01
N GLY A 372 -1.06 -23.69 -19.16
CA GLY A 372 0.04 -22.76 -19.17
C GLY A 372 0.41 -22.27 -20.56
N GLY A 373 1.54 -21.60 -20.65
CA GLY A 373 2.01 -20.96 -21.86
C GLY A 373 2.60 -19.58 -21.59
N ARG A 374 2.83 -18.84 -22.65
CA ARG A 374 3.25 -17.44 -22.58
C ARG A 374 2.10 -16.53 -22.93
N ASP A 375 1.80 -15.62 -22.02
CA ASP A 375 0.80 -14.59 -22.18
C ASP A 375 1.45 -13.21 -22.07
N VAL A 376 1.00 -12.30 -22.93
CA VAL A 376 1.40 -10.89 -22.90
C VAL A 376 0.14 -10.05 -22.79
N VAL A 377 0.12 -9.20 -21.76
CA VAL A 377 -0.92 -8.19 -21.57
C VAL A 377 -0.27 -6.83 -21.59
N SER A 378 -0.75 -5.92 -22.42
CA SER A 378 -0.22 -4.56 -22.49
C SER A 378 -1.33 -3.52 -22.49
N GLU A 379 -0.98 -2.32 -22.05
CA GLU A 379 -1.87 -1.17 -22.04
C GLU A 379 -1.15 0.10 -22.47
N ASP A 380 -1.74 0.77 -23.45
CA ASP A 380 -1.46 2.15 -23.80
C ASP A 380 -2.53 3.05 -23.21
N ARG A 381 -2.12 4.06 -22.43
CA ARG A 381 -3.04 4.97 -21.75
C ARG A 381 -2.65 6.42 -21.92
N PHE A 382 -3.63 7.25 -22.21
CA PHE A 382 -3.51 8.70 -22.27
C PHE A 382 -4.54 9.36 -21.37
N GLU A 383 -4.12 10.30 -20.53
CA GLU A 383 -4.98 11.10 -19.66
C GLU A 383 -4.80 12.58 -19.92
N LEU A 384 -5.89 13.33 -19.94
CA LEU A 384 -5.90 14.79 -20.00
C LEU A 384 -6.79 15.34 -18.88
N MET A 385 -6.24 16.25 -18.07
CA MET A 385 -6.96 16.87 -16.95
C MET A 385 -6.79 18.40 -16.96
N GLY A 386 -7.88 19.11 -16.72
CA GLY A 386 -7.89 20.53 -16.40
C GLY A 386 -8.33 20.76 -14.96
N THR A 387 -7.63 21.61 -14.22
CA THR A 387 -7.96 21.97 -12.84
C THR A 387 -8.05 23.48 -12.69
N TRP A 388 -9.05 23.92 -11.95
CA TRP A 388 -9.28 25.28 -11.55
C TRP A 388 -9.54 25.31 -10.04
N GLY A 389 -8.85 26.23 -9.34
CA GLY A 389 -9.01 26.43 -7.91
C GLY A 389 -9.04 27.91 -7.56
N ARG A 390 -9.83 28.29 -6.57
CA ARG A 390 -9.83 29.65 -6.05
C ARG A 390 -10.39 29.72 -4.63
N PRO A 391 -9.94 30.68 -3.80
CA PRO A 391 -10.68 31.09 -2.63
C PRO A 391 -11.98 31.81 -3.07
N LEU A 392 -13.12 31.34 -2.55
CA LEU A 392 -14.43 31.98 -2.71
C LEU A 392 -14.62 33.08 -1.68
N ARG A 393 -14.09 32.88 -0.47
CA ARG A 393 -13.99 33.77 0.68
C ARG A 393 -12.69 33.47 1.41
N GLU A 394 -12.36 34.26 2.44
CA GLU A 394 -11.16 34.02 3.27
C GLU A 394 -11.17 32.65 3.97
N ASP A 395 -12.38 32.15 4.29
CA ASP A 395 -12.62 30.89 4.99
C ASP A 395 -13.11 29.75 4.09
N LEU A 396 -13.25 29.98 2.77
CA LEU A 396 -13.85 29.02 1.85
C LEU A 396 -13.09 28.93 0.53
N ALA A 397 -12.54 27.77 0.19
CA ALA A 397 -11.86 27.50 -1.07
C ALA A 397 -12.58 26.41 -1.87
N LEU A 398 -12.60 26.57 -3.20
CA LEU A 398 -13.17 25.60 -4.14
C LEU A 398 -12.11 25.19 -5.15
N GLN A 399 -12.02 23.88 -5.40
CA GLN A 399 -11.22 23.31 -6.49
C GLN A 399 -12.12 22.39 -7.35
N VAL A 400 -11.98 22.51 -8.67
CA VAL A 400 -12.68 21.68 -9.65
C VAL A 400 -11.67 21.15 -10.64
N SER A 401 -11.65 19.84 -10.83
CA SER A 401 -10.86 19.16 -11.86
C SER A 401 -11.79 18.36 -12.76
N ALA A 402 -11.55 18.40 -14.07
CA ALA A 402 -12.31 17.63 -15.05
C ALA A 402 -11.39 17.19 -16.19
N GLY A 403 -11.66 16.00 -16.71
CA GLY A 403 -10.90 15.42 -17.79
C GLY A 403 -11.34 14.01 -18.10
N GLY A 404 -10.45 13.24 -18.67
CA GLY A 404 -10.73 11.86 -19.05
C GLY A 404 -9.48 11.09 -19.38
N GLU A 405 -9.69 9.81 -19.43
CA GLU A 405 -8.69 8.81 -19.77
C GLU A 405 -9.15 8.04 -21.01
N PHE A 406 -8.24 7.88 -21.94
CA PHE A 406 -8.32 6.91 -23.01
C PHE A 406 -7.33 5.80 -22.70
N SER A 407 -7.76 4.53 -22.77
CA SER A 407 -6.86 3.39 -22.67
C SER A 407 -7.18 2.34 -23.72
N ARG A 408 -6.13 1.65 -24.17
CA ARG A 408 -6.20 0.49 -25.05
C ARG A 408 -5.47 -0.65 -24.37
N ILE A 409 -6.18 -1.77 -24.17
CA ILE A 409 -5.65 -2.99 -23.58
C ILE A 409 -5.59 -4.07 -24.66
N ASP A 410 -4.41 -4.66 -24.83
CA ASP A 410 -4.15 -5.78 -25.71
C ASP A 410 -3.84 -7.02 -24.87
N ALA A 411 -4.70 -8.05 -24.94
CA ALA A 411 -4.57 -9.30 -24.19
C ALA A 411 -5.22 -10.46 -24.95
N GLY A 412 -4.63 -11.66 -24.92
CA GLY A 412 -5.18 -12.86 -25.56
C GLY A 412 -5.42 -12.71 -27.07
N GLY A 413 -4.65 -11.85 -27.75
CA GLY A 413 -4.83 -11.54 -29.18
C GLY A 413 -6.02 -10.63 -29.48
N GLN A 414 -6.68 -10.08 -28.49
CA GLN A 414 -7.77 -9.11 -28.58
C GLN A 414 -7.27 -7.72 -28.17
N SER A 415 -7.88 -6.68 -28.78
CA SER A 415 -7.61 -5.28 -28.44
C SER A 415 -8.92 -4.59 -28.07
N ARG A 416 -8.93 -3.88 -26.94
CA ARG A 416 -10.11 -3.19 -26.42
C ARG A 416 -9.76 -1.76 -26.05
N GLU A 417 -10.64 -0.84 -26.40
CA GLU A 417 -10.45 0.60 -26.14
C GLU A 417 -11.52 1.12 -25.17
N PHE A 418 -11.10 2.00 -24.28
CA PHE A 418 -11.96 2.60 -23.27
C PHE A 418 -11.77 4.10 -23.23
N VAL A 419 -12.89 4.82 -23.05
CA VAL A 419 -12.90 6.26 -22.74
C VAL A 419 -13.62 6.43 -21.42
N ARG A 420 -12.92 6.94 -20.42
CA ARG A 420 -13.44 7.06 -19.04
C ARG A 420 -13.35 8.50 -18.55
N PRO A 421 -14.47 9.17 -18.23
CA PRO A 421 -14.43 10.50 -17.62
C PRO A 421 -13.90 10.43 -16.19
N LYS A 422 -13.09 11.43 -15.82
CA LYS A 422 -12.51 11.63 -14.48
C LYS A 422 -12.81 13.04 -13.99
N GLY A 423 -12.91 13.24 -12.70
CA GLY A 423 -13.12 14.58 -12.16
C GLY A 423 -13.16 14.62 -10.65
N LEU A 424 -12.98 15.81 -10.12
CA LEU A 424 -13.00 16.12 -8.70
C LEU A 424 -13.64 17.48 -8.49
N VAL A 425 -14.51 17.57 -7.48
CA VAL A 425 -14.93 18.83 -6.88
C VAL A 425 -14.60 18.77 -5.40
N SER A 426 -13.79 19.69 -4.91
CA SER A 426 -13.41 19.79 -3.50
C SER A 426 -13.70 21.17 -2.95
N LEU A 427 -14.37 21.21 -1.80
CA LEU A 427 -14.69 22.42 -1.05
C LEU A 427 -14.01 22.33 0.31
N ALA A 428 -13.18 23.31 0.66
CA ALA A 428 -12.57 23.46 1.98
C ALA A 428 -13.17 24.67 2.69
N TRP A 429 -13.68 24.45 3.90
CA TRP A 429 -14.32 25.48 4.71
C TRP A 429 -13.76 25.50 6.13
N THR A 430 -13.07 26.56 6.50
CA THR A 430 -12.67 26.85 7.88
C THR A 430 -13.87 27.46 8.62
N ALA A 431 -14.75 26.59 9.13
CA ALA A 431 -16.02 26.97 9.75
C ALA A 431 -15.84 27.81 11.04
N SER A 432 -14.70 27.62 11.74
CA SER A 432 -14.25 28.41 12.87
C SER A 432 -12.75 28.22 13.08
N GLU A 433 -12.14 28.95 14.03
CA GLU A 433 -10.71 28.81 14.41
C GLU A 433 -10.34 27.37 14.85
N THR A 434 -11.33 26.55 15.18
CA THR A 434 -11.13 25.16 15.69
C THR A 434 -11.80 24.09 14.83
N LEU A 435 -12.53 24.44 13.77
CA LEU A 435 -13.30 23.50 12.97
C LEU A 435 -13.07 23.72 11.47
N ASP A 436 -12.47 22.76 10.82
CA ASP A 436 -12.31 22.67 9.38
C ASP A 436 -13.27 21.60 8.83
N VAL A 437 -13.93 21.87 7.71
CA VAL A 437 -14.84 20.95 7.01
C VAL A 437 -14.44 20.87 5.54
N GLY A 438 -14.17 19.66 5.07
CA GLY A 438 -13.93 19.33 3.67
C GLY A 438 -15.07 18.55 3.06
N ILE A 439 -15.48 18.89 1.84
CA ILE A 439 -16.44 18.11 1.05
C ILE A 439 -15.75 17.76 -0.27
N LYS A 440 -15.76 16.48 -0.63
CA LYS A 440 -15.15 15.98 -1.88
C LYS A 440 -16.14 15.13 -2.65
N LEU A 441 -16.32 15.43 -3.93
CA LEU A 441 -16.97 14.57 -4.90
C LEU A 441 -15.95 14.21 -5.97
N GLU A 442 -15.67 12.92 -6.15
CA GLU A 442 -14.64 12.44 -7.06
C GLU A 442 -15.14 11.29 -7.92
N ARG A 443 -14.71 11.28 -9.20
CA ARG A 443 -14.82 10.12 -10.10
C ARG A 443 -13.44 9.73 -10.59
N ARG A 444 -13.02 8.50 -10.28
CA ARG A 444 -11.71 7.95 -10.65
C ARG A 444 -11.84 6.60 -11.37
N VAL A 445 -10.80 6.23 -12.10
CA VAL A 445 -10.67 4.93 -12.79
C VAL A 445 -9.66 4.08 -12.02
N GLY A 446 -10.04 2.83 -11.70
CA GLY A 446 -9.18 1.88 -10.98
C GLY A 446 -8.14 1.22 -11.88
N GLN A 447 -7.09 0.70 -11.27
CA GLN A 447 -6.06 -0.11 -11.92
C GLN A 447 -6.57 -1.54 -12.08
N LEU A 448 -6.32 -2.16 -13.25
CA LEU A 448 -6.44 -3.60 -13.42
C LEU A 448 -5.15 -4.31 -12.99
N ASN A 449 -5.29 -5.45 -12.37
CA ASN A 449 -4.18 -6.36 -12.15
C ASN A 449 -4.00 -7.22 -13.41
N PHE A 450 -2.86 -7.13 -14.08
CA PHE A 450 -2.63 -7.85 -15.34
C PHE A 450 -2.56 -9.37 -15.14
N TYR A 451 -2.26 -9.85 -13.93
CA TYR A 451 -2.33 -11.27 -13.63
C TYR A 451 -3.75 -11.84 -13.64
N ASP A 452 -4.79 -10.98 -13.48
CA ASP A 452 -6.19 -11.40 -13.55
C ASP A 452 -6.63 -11.81 -14.98
N PHE A 453 -5.87 -11.39 -15.99
CA PHE A 453 -6.08 -11.83 -17.37
C PHE A 453 -5.58 -13.26 -17.62
N LEU A 454 -4.68 -13.76 -16.77
CA LEU A 454 -3.99 -15.04 -16.96
C LEU A 454 -4.70 -16.18 -16.23
N ALA A 455 -4.65 -17.37 -16.81
CA ALA A 455 -5.00 -18.58 -16.08
C ALA A 455 -3.99 -18.81 -14.94
N SER A 456 -4.47 -19.17 -13.76
CA SER A 456 -3.65 -19.47 -12.59
C SER A 456 -4.26 -20.58 -11.74
N VAL A 457 -3.43 -21.33 -11.03
CA VAL A 457 -3.84 -22.34 -10.07
C VAL A 457 -3.17 -22.08 -8.74
N ASP A 458 -3.98 -22.00 -7.70
CA ASP A 458 -3.53 -22.10 -6.31
C ASP A 458 -3.64 -23.55 -5.87
N ILE A 459 -2.54 -24.29 -6.05
CA ILE A 459 -2.47 -25.72 -5.71
C ILE A 459 -2.48 -25.98 -4.20
N ASN A 460 -2.30 -24.92 -3.37
CA ASN A 460 -2.39 -25.05 -1.93
C ASN A 460 -3.84 -25.15 -1.46
N ASP A 461 -4.72 -24.38 -2.07
CA ASP A 461 -6.11 -24.22 -1.68
C ASP A 461 -7.11 -24.92 -2.61
N ASP A 462 -6.60 -25.66 -3.63
CA ASP A 462 -7.37 -26.33 -4.68
C ASP A 462 -8.25 -25.35 -5.47
N GLN A 463 -7.71 -24.15 -5.81
CA GLN A 463 -8.42 -23.10 -6.49
C GLN A 463 -7.81 -22.84 -7.86
N ALA A 464 -8.65 -22.72 -8.89
CA ALA A 464 -8.22 -22.39 -10.24
C ALA A 464 -8.96 -21.17 -10.77
N ASN A 465 -8.24 -20.28 -11.46
CA ASN A 465 -8.79 -19.17 -12.20
C ASN A 465 -8.53 -19.38 -13.70
N ALA A 466 -9.59 -19.29 -14.51
CA ALA A 466 -9.51 -19.53 -15.94
C ALA A 466 -8.79 -18.42 -16.73
N GLY A 467 -8.51 -17.28 -16.09
CA GLY A 467 -8.11 -16.06 -16.77
C GLY A 467 -9.28 -15.37 -17.47
N ASN A 468 -9.24 -14.06 -17.61
CA ASN A 468 -10.32 -13.30 -18.22
C ASN A 468 -9.80 -12.14 -19.05
N PHE A 469 -9.84 -12.29 -20.40
CA PHE A 469 -9.44 -11.25 -21.32
C PHE A 469 -10.49 -10.14 -21.51
N ASP A 470 -11.68 -10.27 -20.87
CA ASP A 470 -12.78 -9.31 -20.98
C ASP A 470 -12.83 -8.29 -19.84
N LEU A 471 -11.81 -8.24 -18.99
CA LEU A 471 -11.72 -7.28 -17.90
C LEU A 471 -11.71 -5.83 -18.38
N VAL A 472 -12.47 -4.98 -17.71
CA VAL A 472 -12.52 -3.53 -17.96
C VAL A 472 -12.13 -2.76 -16.70
N PRO A 473 -11.47 -1.59 -16.82
CA PRO A 473 -11.10 -0.78 -15.67
C PRO A 473 -12.33 -0.33 -14.88
N PRO A 474 -12.43 -0.60 -13.56
CA PRO A 474 -13.55 -0.16 -12.74
C PRO A 474 -13.56 1.36 -12.57
N GLN A 475 -14.75 1.94 -12.33
CA GLN A 475 -14.92 3.36 -12.06
C GLN A 475 -15.58 3.58 -10.69
N THR A 476 -14.93 4.36 -9.84
CA THR A 476 -15.48 4.72 -8.53
C THR A 476 -15.94 6.18 -8.53
N SER A 477 -17.19 6.42 -8.15
CA SER A 477 -17.72 7.74 -7.80
C SER A 477 -17.89 7.81 -6.28
N GLU A 478 -17.23 8.78 -5.63
CA GLU A 478 -17.20 8.93 -4.18
C GLU A 478 -17.68 10.32 -3.77
N LEU A 479 -18.59 10.39 -2.79
CA LEU A 479 -18.90 11.59 -2.03
C LEU A 479 -18.35 11.42 -0.61
N GLN A 480 -17.51 12.35 -0.17
CA GLN A 480 -16.90 12.37 1.15
C GLN A 480 -17.16 13.71 1.85
N VAL A 481 -17.45 13.65 3.14
CA VAL A 481 -17.45 14.80 4.05
C VAL A 481 -16.50 14.50 5.20
N GLU A 482 -15.55 15.39 5.46
CA GLU A 482 -14.58 15.27 6.54
C GLU A 482 -14.65 16.52 7.42
N ALA A 483 -14.78 16.35 8.73
CA ALA A 483 -14.74 17.43 9.70
C ALA A 483 -13.60 17.17 10.68
N THR A 484 -12.70 18.16 10.85
CA THR A 484 -11.58 18.11 11.79
C THR A 484 -11.75 19.22 12.81
N LYS A 485 -11.70 18.83 14.10
CA LYS A 485 -11.88 19.75 15.22
C LYS A 485 -10.69 19.74 16.16
N ALA A 486 -10.09 20.90 16.37
CA ALA A 486 -9.14 21.13 17.45
C ALA A 486 -9.89 21.23 18.80
N LEU A 487 -9.45 20.48 19.80
CA LEU A 487 -10.02 20.42 21.15
C LEU A 487 -9.18 21.22 22.17
N GLY A 488 -8.33 22.15 21.69
CA GLY A 488 -7.37 22.89 22.51
C GLY A 488 -6.36 21.94 23.16
N ASP A 489 -6.14 22.09 24.47
CA ASP A 489 -5.19 21.25 25.22
C ASP A 489 -5.60 19.78 25.33
N TRP A 490 -6.79 19.40 24.87
CA TRP A 490 -7.22 18.00 24.78
C TRP A 490 -6.75 17.31 23.50
N GLY A 491 -6.17 18.06 22.53
CA GLY A 491 -5.73 17.51 21.27
C GLY A 491 -6.72 17.80 20.13
N ASN A 492 -7.12 16.80 19.36
CA ASN A 492 -8.01 16.99 18.22
C ASN A 492 -8.73 15.69 17.82
N THR A 493 -9.72 15.85 16.96
CA THR A 493 -10.51 14.74 16.41
C THR A 493 -10.91 15.02 14.98
N SER A 494 -11.03 13.97 14.15
CA SER A 494 -11.60 14.04 12.81
C SER A 494 -12.65 12.97 12.60
N LEU A 495 -13.68 13.31 11.84
CA LEU A 495 -14.73 12.40 11.39
C LEU A 495 -14.83 12.53 9.88
N ARG A 496 -14.66 11.43 9.17
CA ARG A 496 -14.90 11.28 7.73
C ARG A 496 -16.12 10.37 7.52
N VAL A 497 -17.08 10.81 6.72
CA VAL A 497 -18.23 10.01 6.26
C VAL A 497 -18.18 9.98 4.75
N TYR A 498 -18.39 8.81 4.15
CA TYR A 498 -18.31 8.65 2.71
C TYR A 498 -19.33 7.65 2.17
N GLY A 499 -19.66 7.84 0.89
CA GLY A 499 -20.43 6.90 0.09
C GLY A 499 -19.77 6.73 -1.28
N GLN A 500 -19.67 5.50 -1.75
CA GLN A 500 -19.10 5.15 -3.04
C GLN A 500 -20.09 4.35 -3.87
N ARG A 501 -20.06 4.60 -5.17
CA ARG A 501 -20.59 3.72 -6.20
C ARG A 501 -19.43 3.29 -7.09
N ILE A 502 -19.30 1.99 -7.26
CA ILE A 502 -18.25 1.37 -8.09
C ILE A 502 -18.96 0.74 -9.29
N ASP A 503 -18.77 1.28 -10.46
CA ASP A 503 -19.25 0.70 -11.71
C ASP A 503 -18.15 -0.24 -12.26
N ASP A 504 -18.52 -1.38 -12.85
CA ASP A 504 -17.62 -2.41 -13.37
C ASP A 504 -16.64 -2.98 -12.29
N ILE A 505 -17.13 -3.19 -11.06
CA ILE A 505 -16.27 -3.72 -9.98
C ILE A 505 -15.71 -5.09 -10.35
N VAL A 506 -14.41 -5.29 -10.10
CA VAL A 506 -13.76 -6.60 -10.29
C VAL A 506 -13.95 -7.44 -9.02
N ASP A 507 -14.54 -8.61 -9.18
CA ASP A 507 -14.73 -9.65 -8.15
C ASP A 507 -14.76 -11.02 -8.86
N THR A 508 -14.85 -12.13 -8.14
CA THR A 508 -14.93 -13.47 -8.76
C THR A 508 -16.26 -13.67 -9.46
N VAL A 509 -16.21 -14.07 -10.75
CA VAL A 509 -17.38 -14.35 -11.57
C VAL A 509 -17.31 -15.76 -12.18
N PRO A 510 -18.46 -16.41 -12.46
CA PRO A 510 -18.49 -17.65 -13.21
C PRO A 510 -18.00 -17.45 -14.65
N ILE A 511 -17.16 -18.36 -15.15
CA ILE A 511 -16.73 -18.45 -16.55
C ILE A 511 -17.09 -19.81 -17.11
N GLY A 512 -17.87 -19.85 -18.18
CA GLY A 512 -18.36 -21.09 -18.76
C GLY A 512 -19.26 -21.87 -17.79
N LEU A 513 -19.16 -23.21 -17.82
CA LEU A 513 -20.01 -24.08 -17.00
C LEU A 513 -19.39 -24.35 -15.63
N ASP A 514 -18.08 -24.51 -15.55
CA ASP A 514 -17.40 -25.02 -14.34
C ASP A 514 -16.22 -24.14 -13.88
N GLY A 515 -15.88 -23.08 -14.64
CA GLY A 515 -14.77 -22.18 -14.32
C GLY A 515 -15.17 -20.92 -13.57
N GLU A 516 -14.18 -20.29 -12.95
CA GLU A 516 -14.27 -18.96 -12.37
C GLU A 516 -13.03 -18.12 -12.72
N SER A 517 -13.17 -16.81 -12.64
CA SER A 517 -12.07 -15.86 -12.80
C SER A 517 -12.42 -14.54 -12.16
N PRO A 518 -11.45 -13.66 -11.87
CA PRO A 518 -11.71 -12.25 -11.72
C PRO A 518 -12.50 -11.71 -12.93
N GLY A 519 -13.57 -10.99 -12.69
CA GLY A 519 -14.43 -10.44 -13.73
C GLY A 519 -15.20 -9.22 -13.26
N ASN A 520 -15.79 -8.48 -14.19
CA ASN A 520 -16.54 -7.29 -13.83
C ASN A 520 -17.99 -7.63 -13.48
N ILE A 521 -18.46 -7.07 -12.36
CA ILE A 521 -19.87 -7.03 -11.97
C ILE A 521 -20.36 -5.59 -12.19
N ASP A 522 -21.59 -5.41 -12.66
CA ASP A 522 -22.13 -4.13 -13.12
C ASP A 522 -21.91 -2.98 -12.14
N SER A 523 -22.22 -3.20 -10.86
CA SER A 523 -22.00 -2.16 -9.86
C SER A 523 -21.98 -2.69 -8.42
N ALA A 524 -21.28 -1.95 -7.56
CA ALA A 524 -21.31 -2.11 -6.12
C ALA A 524 -21.49 -0.76 -5.43
N SER A 525 -21.89 -0.78 -4.18
CA SER A 525 -21.97 0.41 -3.33
C SER A 525 -21.28 0.17 -2.01
N VAL A 526 -20.69 1.25 -1.48
CA VAL A 526 -20.03 1.26 -0.17
C VAL A 526 -20.49 2.51 0.58
N VAL A 527 -20.81 2.38 1.86
CA VAL A 527 -21.02 3.49 2.78
C VAL A 527 -20.24 3.26 4.04
N GLY A 528 -19.60 4.29 4.54
CA GLY A 528 -18.77 4.15 5.72
C GLY A 528 -18.48 5.45 6.44
N PHE A 529 -17.89 5.30 7.62
CA PHE A 529 -17.31 6.41 8.34
C PHE A 529 -15.96 5.98 8.96
N GLN A 530 -15.11 6.96 9.18
CA GLN A 530 -13.88 6.83 9.93
C GLN A 530 -13.78 7.96 10.96
N TRP A 531 -13.64 7.60 12.22
CA TRP A 531 -13.42 8.53 13.32
C TRP A 531 -12.01 8.33 13.89
N LYS A 532 -11.27 9.42 14.00
CA LYS A 532 -9.93 9.43 14.59
C LYS A 532 -9.87 10.50 15.66
N ALA A 533 -9.15 10.21 16.74
CA ALA A 533 -8.88 11.19 17.78
C ALA A 533 -7.49 10.99 18.37
N SER A 534 -6.86 12.09 18.71
CA SER A 534 -5.60 12.14 19.48
C SER A 534 -5.84 13.01 20.71
N ILE A 535 -5.85 12.38 21.88
CA ILE A 535 -6.26 12.98 23.14
C ILE A 535 -5.07 13.04 24.11
N GLU A 536 -4.70 14.26 24.54
CA GLU A 536 -3.74 14.50 25.60
C GLU A 536 -4.40 14.33 26.95
N LEU A 537 -3.87 13.44 27.79
CA LEU A 537 -4.46 13.09 29.08
C LEU A 537 -3.98 13.97 30.26
N ALA A 538 -3.15 14.99 29.97
CA ALA A 538 -2.59 15.89 30.97
C ALA A 538 -3.68 16.59 31.79
N ARG A 539 -4.81 16.97 31.21
CA ARG A 539 -5.97 17.56 31.93
C ARG A 539 -6.68 16.59 32.88
N LEU A 540 -6.50 15.30 32.69
CA LEU A 540 -6.95 14.26 33.63
C LEU A 540 -5.91 13.97 34.73
N GLY A 541 -4.84 14.78 34.81
CA GLY A 541 -3.75 14.60 35.75
C GLY A 541 -2.67 13.62 35.29
N TRP A 542 -2.79 13.04 34.10
CA TRP A 542 -1.82 12.10 33.56
C TRP A 542 -0.88 12.80 32.54
N GLN A 543 0.08 13.53 33.10
CA GLN A 543 1.05 14.31 32.32
C GLN A 543 1.89 13.41 31.41
N GLY A 544 2.04 13.81 30.14
CA GLY A 544 2.84 13.09 29.15
C GLY A 544 2.15 11.86 28.54
N ALA A 545 0.90 11.58 28.93
CA ALA A 545 0.12 10.50 28.34
C ALA A 545 -0.77 11.02 27.19
N LYS A 546 -0.78 10.26 26.07
CA LYS A 546 -1.56 10.49 24.88
C LYS A 546 -2.32 9.22 24.50
N LEU A 547 -3.58 9.37 24.13
CA LEU A 547 -4.43 8.30 23.63
C LEU A 547 -4.80 8.62 22.16
N ASP A 548 -4.42 7.72 21.26
CA ASP A 548 -4.81 7.77 19.85
C ASP A 548 -5.86 6.70 19.56
N THR A 549 -6.89 7.04 18.79
CA THR A 549 -7.94 6.12 18.37
C THR A 549 -8.20 6.22 16.88
N ASN A 550 -8.52 5.10 16.24
CA ASN A 550 -8.99 5.02 14.86
C ASN A 550 -10.12 3.99 14.80
N VAL A 551 -11.30 4.44 14.46
CA VAL A 551 -12.50 3.61 14.31
C VAL A 551 -13.00 3.78 12.88
N GLN A 552 -13.08 2.69 12.13
CA GLN A 552 -13.68 2.66 10.80
C GLN A 552 -14.78 1.61 10.78
N MET A 553 -15.92 1.99 10.24
CA MET A 553 -17.01 1.07 9.94
C MET A 553 -17.47 1.29 8.51
N GLU A 554 -17.65 0.20 7.78
CA GLU A 554 -18.01 0.20 6.38
C GLU A 554 -19.04 -0.88 6.10
N ARG A 555 -19.97 -0.60 5.20
CA ARG A 555 -20.90 -1.58 4.65
C ARG A 555 -20.86 -1.50 3.14
N SER A 556 -20.56 -2.63 2.54
CA SER A 556 -20.53 -2.79 1.09
C SER A 556 -21.69 -3.66 0.62
N ARG A 557 -22.05 -3.51 -0.65
CA ARG A 557 -23.09 -4.26 -1.29
C ARG A 557 -22.81 -4.45 -2.77
N VAL A 558 -22.92 -5.69 -3.23
CA VAL A 558 -22.85 -6.09 -4.63
C VAL A 558 -23.89 -7.20 -4.89
N ASP A 559 -24.43 -7.27 -6.10
CA ASP A 559 -25.29 -8.39 -6.48
C ASP A 559 -24.40 -9.55 -6.96
N ASP A 560 -24.57 -10.71 -6.33
CA ASP A 560 -23.76 -11.90 -6.60
C ASP A 560 -24.02 -12.43 -8.02
N PRO A 561 -22.99 -12.57 -8.87
CA PRO A 561 -23.17 -12.97 -10.26
C PRO A 561 -23.62 -14.42 -10.45
N LEU A 562 -23.47 -15.27 -9.41
CA LEU A 562 -23.90 -16.65 -9.44
C LEU A 562 -25.32 -16.84 -8.95
N THR A 563 -25.71 -16.19 -7.85
CA THR A 563 -27.01 -16.42 -7.18
C THR A 563 -28.03 -15.32 -7.45
N GLY A 564 -27.59 -14.16 -7.90
CA GLY A 564 -28.41 -12.95 -8.02
C GLY A 564 -28.80 -12.31 -6.68
N GLU A 565 -28.34 -12.86 -5.56
CA GLU A 565 -28.61 -12.29 -4.24
C GLU A 565 -27.62 -11.18 -3.90
N SER A 566 -28.06 -10.26 -3.06
CA SER A 566 -27.18 -9.18 -2.59
C SER A 566 -26.26 -9.66 -1.46
N ARG A 567 -24.95 -9.39 -1.59
CA ARG A 567 -23.92 -9.73 -0.61
C ARG A 567 -22.93 -8.57 -0.39
N PRO A 568 -22.10 -8.62 0.66
CA PRO A 568 -20.93 -7.74 0.75
C PRO A 568 -19.93 -7.97 -0.41
N ILE A 569 -19.09 -6.99 -0.68
CA ILE A 569 -17.94 -7.16 -1.57
C ILE A 569 -16.96 -8.14 -0.91
N SER A 570 -16.39 -9.06 -1.69
CA SER A 570 -15.42 -10.05 -1.20
C SER A 570 -14.23 -9.36 -0.51
N ASN A 571 -13.82 -9.90 0.64
CA ASN A 571 -12.65 -9.43 1.41
C ASN A 571 -12.69 -7.94 1.81
N ASN A 572 -13.85 -7.26 1.79
CA ASN A 572 -13.96 -5.86 2.18
C ASN A 572 -13.70 -5.67 3.68
N LEU A 573 -12.87 -4.69 4.05
CA LEU A 573 -12.66 -4.31 5.46
C LEU A 573 -13.91 -3.59 5.99
N ALA A 574 -14.73 -4.31 6.74
CA ALA A 574 -15.98 -3.78 7.28
C ALA A 574 -15.82 -3.06 8.61
N GLU A 575 -14.88 -3.50 9.47
CA GLU A 575 -14.66 -2.91 10.79
C GLU A 575 -13.18 -2.84 11.11
N LEU A 576 -12.73 -1.71 11.65
CA LEU A 576 -11.40 -1.49 12.22
C LEU A 576 -11.54 -0.68 13.49
N PHE A 577 -10.96 -1.18 14.60
CA PHE A 577 -10.85 -0.49 15.87
C PHE A 577 -9.40 -0.54 16.34
N GLU A 578 -8.78 0.61 16.47
CA GLU A 578 -7.42 0.76 16.96
C GLU A 578 -7.42 1.75 18.12
N ILE A 579 -6.85 1.35 19.23
CA ILE A 579 -6.63 2.19 20.40
C ILE A 579 -5.17 2.05 20.80
N SER A 580 -4.46 3.17 20.89
CA SER A 580 -3.05 3.23 21.23
C SER A 580 -2.81 4.23 22.35
N LEU A 581 -2.15 3.78 23.41
CA LEU A 581 -1.71 4.62 24.53
C LEU A 581 -0.20 4.77 24.49
N ARG A 582 0.29 6.00 24.61
CA ARG A 582 1.70 6.31 24.86
C ARG A 582 1.82 7.19 26.09
N HIS A 583 2.72 6.86 27.02
CA HIS A 583 3.06 7.68 28.15
C HIS A 583 4.56 7.99 28.14
N ASP A 584 4.89 9.21 27.85
CA ASP A 584 6.24 9.77 28.04
C ASP A 584 6.34 10.24 29.48
N ILE A 585 7.09 9.50 30.32
CA ILE A 585 7.20 9.80 31.76
C ILE A 585 7.89 11.15 31.91
N PRO A 586 7.22 12.17 32.50
CA PRO A 586 7.77 13.50 32.63
C PRO A 586 9.15 13.51 33.29
N ASP A 587 10.03 14.40 32.84
CA ASP A 587 11.38 14.62 33.36
C ASP A 587 12.29 13.37 33.31
N THR A 588 11.95 12.37 32.50
CA THR A 588 12.75 11.16 32.31
C THR A 588 12.98 10.86 30.83
N ALA A 589 13.95 9.98 30.56
CA ALA A 589 14.16 9.43 29.22
C ALA A 589 13.29 8.19 28.92
N TRP A 590 12.32 7.86 29.76
CA TRP A 590 11.51 6.67 29.61
C TRP A 590 10.14 6.98 29.02
N ALA A 591 9.68 6.07 28.17
CA ALA A 591 8.29 6.01 27.70
C ALA A 591 7.82 4.55 27.72
N TRP A 592 6.52 4.36 27.84
CA TRP A 592 5.87 3.07 27.68
C TRP A 592 4.49 3.26 27.05
N GLY A 593 3.92 2.18 26.57
CA GLY A 593 2.59 2.22 25.98
C GLY A 593 2.19 0.88 25.44
N GLY A 594 1.10 0.87 24.71
CA GLY A 594 0.58 -0.33 24.06
C GLY A 594 -0.58 0.02 23.16
N ASP A 595 -0.97 -0.95 22.36
CA ASP A 595 -2.10 -0.84 21.45
C ASP A 595 -2.96 -2.09 21.47
N ILE A 596 -4.21 -1.91 21.08
CA ILE A 596 -5.16 -2.99 20.80
C ILE A 596 -5.76 -2.69 19.43
N VAL A 597 -5.72 -3.71 18.55
CA VAL A 597 -6.25 -3.65 17.19
C VAL A 597 -7.25 -4.79 17.00
N TYR A 598 -8.39 -4.46 16.42
CA TYR A 598 -9.39 -5.39 15.93
C TYR A 598 -9.72 -5.03 14.48
N SER A 599 -9.82 -6.04 13.62
CA SER A 599 -10.28 -5.87 12.25
C SER A 599 -11.24 -6.98 11.85
N PHE A 600 -12.25 -6.61 11.07
CA PHE A 600 -13.18 -7.56 10.49
C PHE A 600 -13.23 -7.35 8.98
N TYR A 601 -12.83 -8.39 8.25
CA TYR A 601 -12.99 -8.49 6.80
C TYR A 601 -14.19 -9.34 6.47
N GLU A 602 -14.96 -8.95 5.45
CA GLU A 602 -16.05 -9.73 4.89
C GLU A 602 -15.53 -11.04 4.28
N LYS A 603 -16.44 -11.98 4.04
CA LYS A 603 -16.09 -13.25 3.43
C LYS A 603 -15.64 -13.07 1.98
N ASP A 604 -14.83 -13.99 1.49
CA ASP A 604 -14.56 -14.19 0.07
C ASP A 604 -15.63 -15.11 -0.54
N TYR A 605 -16.11 -14.77 -1.72
CA TYR A 605 -17.19 -15.47 -2.41
C TYR A 605 -16.68 -16.00 -3.75
N ARG A 606 -16.29 -17.26 -3.77
CA ARG A 606 -15.88 -17.97 -4.99
C ARG A 606 -17.05 -18.75 -5.60
N LEU A 607 -16.81 -19.44 -6.72
CA LEU A 607 -17.82 -20.25 -7.39
C LEU A 607 -18.29 -21.42 -6.51
N THR A 608 -17.33 -22.12 -5.93
CA THR A 608 -17.54 -23.39 -5.19
C THR A 608 -17.50 -23.21 -3.69
N GLU A 609 -17.10 -22.03 -3.18
CA GLU A 609 -16.92 -21.85 -1.75
C GLU A 609 -17.21 -20.43 -1.26
N VAL A 610 -17.45 -20.29 0.03
CA VAL A 610 -17.49 -19.03 0.78
C VAL A 610 -16.58 -19.17 1.98
N GLY A 611 -15.55 -18.35 2.04
CA GLY A 611 -14.54 -18.45 3.09
C GLY A 611 -14.21 -17.12 3.75
N ARG A 612 -13.51 -17.20 4.86
CA ARG A 612 -12.90 -16.06 5.53
C ARG A 612 -11.58 -16.48 6.16
N PHE A 613 -10.52 -15.76 5.80
CA PHE A 613 -9.23 -15.83 6.47
C PHE A 613 -9.04 -14.56 7.33
N TRP A 614 -8.57 -14.73 8.58
CA TRP A 614 -8.25 -13.59 9.45
C TRP A 614 -7.28 -13.97 10.56
N GLU A 615 -6.62 -12.97 11.11
CA GLU A 615 -5.89 -13.06 12.36
C GLU A 615 -6.65 -12.30 13.44
N GLY A 616 -6.94 -12.95 14.57
CA GLY A 616 -7.75 -12.28 15.59
C GLY A 616 -8.16 -13.18 16.75
N PRO A 617 -9.15 -12.72 17.58
CA PRO A 617 -9.95 -11.52 17.36
C PRO A 617 -9.23 -10.20 17.62
N TYR A 618 -8.29 -10.14 18.58
CA TYR A 618 -7.63 -8.90 18.98
C TYR A 618 -6.12 -9.08 18.95
N TRP A 619 -5.43 -8.15 18.30
CA TRP A 619 -4.00 -7.96 18.49
C TRP A 619 -3.76 -7.00 19.63
N GLY A 620 -2.85 -7.35 20.56
CA GLY A 620 -2.44 -6.46 21.63
C GLY A 620 -0.93 -6.39 21.69
N SER A 621 -0.39 -5.18 21.90
CA SER A 621 1.04 -5.00 22.12
C SER A 621 1.34 -4.09 23.30
N LEU A 622 2.51 -4.27 23.91
CA LEU A 622 3.07 -3.40 24.90
C LEU A 622 4.52 -3.07 24.53
N PHE A 623 4.95 -1.85 24.85
CA PHE A 623 6.34 -1.47 24.68
C PHE A 623 6.87 -0.69 25.88
N VAL A 624 8.20 -0.77 26.04
CA VAL A 624 9.00 0.10 26.89
C VAL A 624 10.12 0.68 26.05
N GLU A 625 10.33 1.99 26.17
CA GLU A 625 11.29 2.74 25.39
C GLU A 625 12.20 3.56 26.31
N ARG A 626 13.48 3.52 26.05
CA ARG A 626 14.46 4.45 26.61
C ARG A 626 15.05 5.32 25.51
N LYS A 627 14.75 6.60 25.58
CA LYS A 627 15.33 7.64 24.73
C LYS A 627 16.72 7.98 25.23
N ASP A 628 17.59 8.37 24.31
CA ASP A 628 18.94 8.86 24.63
C ASP A 628 19.77 7.90 25.53
N TRP A 629 19.80 6.61 25.17
CA TRP A 629 20.73 5.65 25.76
C TRP A 629 22.03 5.68 24.95
N HIS A 630 23.07 6.40 25.44
CA HIS A 630 24.30 6.65 24.67
C HIS A 630 24.06 7.23 23.26
N GLY A 631 23.16 8.17 23.13
CA GLY A 631 22.80 8.78 21.86
C GLY A 631 21.85 7.93 20.97
N MET A 632 21.37 6.80 21.48
CA MET A 632 20.43 5.90 20.78
C MET A 632 19.09 5.84 21.49
N THR A 633 18.03 5.52 20.76
CA THR A 633 16.76 5.08 21.31
C THR A 633 16.70 3.56 21.31
N VAL A 634 16.36 2.97 22.45
CA VAL A 634 16.16 1.53 22.64
C VAL A 634 14.71 1.29 22.97
N ARG A 635 14.01 0.47 22.18
CA ARG A 635 12.62 0.09 22.41
C ARG A 635 12.48 -1.43 22.38
N LEU A 636 11.85 -1.96 23.43
CA LEU A 636 11.41 -3.36 23.49
C LEU A 636 9.90 -3.38 23.29
N THR A 637 9.42 -4.23 22.40
CA THR A 637 8.00 -4.42 22.14
C THR A 637 7.66 -5.90 22.27
N ALA A 638 6.57 -6.20 22.95
CA ALA A 638 5.95 -7.51 22.98
C ALA A 638 4.59 -7.40 22.32
N SER A 639 4.38 -8.15 21.24
CA SER A 639 3.17 -8.14 20.43
C SER A 639 2.45 -9.48 20.49
N ASN A 640 1.20 -9.49 20.02
CA ASN A 640 0.27 -10.61 20.12
C ASN A 640 0.08 -11.12 21.56
N LEU A 641 -0.06 -10.20 22.49
CA LEU A 641 -0.27 -10.52 23.92
C LEU A 641 -1.71 -10.96 24.23
N LEU A 642 -2.65 -10.73 23.31
CA LEU A 642 -4.06 -11.12 23.43
C LEU A 642 -4.38 -12.42 22.69
N ASP A 643 -3.33 -13.17 22.29
CA ASP A 643 -3.42 -14.48 21.62
C ASP A 643 -4.26 -14.46 20.34
N ALA A 644 -4.04 -13.45 19.48
CA ALA A 644 -4.59 -13.49 18.13
C ALA A 644 -4.10 -14.75 17.41
N ARG A 645 -5.06 -15.46 16.80
CA ARG A 645 -4.88 -16.74 16.12
C ARG A 645 -5.05 -16.55 14.61
N SER A 646 -4.31 -17.31 13.82
CA SER A 646 -4.54 -17.40 12.38
C SER A 646 -5.70 -18.38 12.14
N LYS A 647 -6.77 -17.87 11.56
CA LYS A 647 -8.02 -18.62 11.35
C LYS A 647 -8.43 -18.59 9.89
N TRP A 648 -8.88 -19.74 9.40
CA TRP A 648 -9.46 -19.86 8.09
C TRP A 648 -10.69 -20.78 8.14
N ASN A 649 -11.86 -20.20 7.91
CA ASN A 649 -13.11 -20.93 7.88
C ASN A 649 -13.73 -20.82 6.50
N ARG A 650 -14.12 -21.94 5.90
CA ARG A 650 -14.82 -21.97 4.63
C ARG A 650 -15.90 -23.02 4.60
N THR A 651 -16.92 -22.75 3.80
CA THR A 651 -17.95 -23.72 3.38
C THR A 651 -17.73 -24.00 1.91
N VAL A 652 -17.49 -25.26 1.57
CA VAL A 652 -17.30 -25.74 0.20
C VAL A 652 -18.55 -26.48 -0.24
N TYR A 653 -18.93 -26.33 -1.51
CA TYR A 653 -20.17 -26.87 -2.08
C TYR A 653 -19.86 -27.83 -3.22
N GLU A 654 -20.71 -28.82 -3.44
CA GLU A 654 -20.63 -29.69 -4.61
C GLU A 654 -20.90 -28.90 -5.90
N GLY A 655 -19.90 -28.78 -6.76
CA GLY A 655 -19.95 -28.03 -8.02
C GLY A 655 -20.00 -26.54 -7.82
N ARG A 656 -21.15 -25.96 -7.42
CA ARG A 656 -21.30 -24.51 -7.24
C ARG A 656 -22.01 -24.19 -5.91
N ARG A 657 -21.86 -22.95 -5.43
CA ARG A 657 -22.54 -22.47 -4.19
C ARG A 657 -24.07 -22.59 -4.20
N THR A 658 -24.67 -22.86 -5.35
CA THR A 658 -26.10 -23.19 -5.48
C THR A 658 -26.39 -24.66 -5.24
N GLY A 659 -25.38 -25.50 -5.14
CA GLY A 659 -25.47 -26.94 -4.81
C GLY A 659 -25.51 -27.22 -3.31
N PRO A 660 -25.56 -28.51 -2.91
CA PRO A 660 -25.46 -28.87 -1.51
C PRO A 660 -24.06 -28.56 -0.95
N VAL A 661 -23.98 -28.42 0.37
CA VAL A 661 -22.69 -28.28 1.06
C VAL A 661 -21.95 -29.64 0.98
N ASP A 662 -20.73 -29.63 0.48
CA ASP A 662 -19.81 -30.75 0.50
C ASP A 662 -19.18 -30.87 1.89
N PHE A 663 -18.48 -29.82 2.35
CA PHE A 663 -17.90 -29.76 3.69
C PHE A 663 -17.77 -28.37 4.24
N VAL A 664 -17.56 -28.30 5.57
CA VAL A 664 -17.18 -27.10 6.29
C VAL A 664 -15.78 -27.28 6.87
N GLN A 665 -14.90 -26.31 6.63
CA GLN A 665 -13.54 -26.27 7.19
C GLN A 665 -13.44 -25.21 8.27
N GLU A 666 -12.86 -25.59 9.41
CA GLU A 666 -12.51 -24.67 10.50
C GLU A 666 -11.05 -24.85 10.88
N THR A 667 -10.24 -23.81 10.66
CA THR A 667 -8.81 -23.77 10.97
C THR A 667 -8.54 -22.83 12.12
N ASP A 668 -7.75 -23.29 13.10
CA ASP A 668 -7.32 -22.50 14.25
C ASP A 668 -5.83 -22.75 14.54
N ARG A 669 -4.95 -21.79 14.12
CA ARG A 669 -3.51 -21.92 14.25
C ARG A 669 -2.96 -20.89 15.25
N LEU A 670 -2.12 -21.35 16.15
CA LEU A 670 -1.39 -20.51 17.10
C LEU A 670 -0.31 -19.72 16.39
N ILE A 671 -0.26 -18.41 16.63
CA ILE A 671 0.83 -17.50 16.22
C ILE A 671 1.83 -17.35 17.38
N GLY A 672 1.29 -17.12 18.59
CA GLY A 672 2.07 -16.87 19.81
C GLY A 672 2.65 -15.47 19.91
N PRO A 673 3.31 -15.14 21.02
CA PRO A 673 3.86 -13.81 21.27
C PRO A 673 5.13 -13.55 20.45
N ILE A 674 5.29 -12.28 20.05
CA ILE A 674 6.40 -11.77 19.24
C ILE A 674 7.14 -10.72 20.05
N PHE A 675 8.46 -10.86 20.18
CA PHE A 675 9.32 -9.92 20.88
C PHE A 675 10.26 -9.23 19.91
N GLN A 676 10.23 -7.90 19.90
CA GLN A 676 11.08 -7.10 19.01
C GLN A 676 11.93 -6.14 19.83
N LEU A 677 13.21 -6.08 19.51
CA LEU A 677 14.12 -5.01 19.93
C LEU A 677 14.25 -4.02 18.78
N SER A 678 14.13 -2.73 19.06
CA SER A 678 14.47 -1.67 18.12
C SER A 678 15.59 -0.82 18.68
N LEU A 679 16.73 -0.83 18.01
CA LEU A 679 17.84 0.08 18.26
C LEU A 679 17.90 1.09 17.13
N SER A 680 18.00 2.36 17.48
CA SER A 680 18.00 3.41 16.46
C SER A 680 18.73 4.65 16.91
N GLY A 681 19.28 5.37 15.94
CA GLY A 681 20.07 6.57 16.20
C GLY A 681 20.17 7.49 15.00
N LYS A 682 20.85 8.62 15.23
CA LYS A 682 21.17 9.65 14.22
C LYS A 682 22.64 10.06 14.36
N PHE A 683 23.25 10.52 13.28
CA PHE A 683 24.65 10.98 13.24
C PHE A 683 24.82 12.16 12.26
#